data_974af73638cb1010d9c293a90fd7cb43
#
_entry.id   974af73638cb1010d9c293a90fd7cb43
#
_cell.length_a   1.000
_cell.length_b   1.000
_cell.length_c   1.000
_cell.angle_alpha   90.00
_cell.angle_beta   90.00
_cell.angle_gamma   90.00
#
_symmetry.space_group_name_H-M   'P 1'
#
loop_
_entity.id
_entity.type
_entity.pdbx_description
1 polymer ?
#
loop_
_entity_poly.entity_id
_entity_poly.type
_entity_poly.pdbx_seq_one_letter_code
_entity_poly.pdbx_strand_id
1 'polypeptide(L)'
;MAENKYENLSRFAVNLNERAAQGKLDPVIGRDEEIRRVLQILSRRTKNNPILVGEPGVGKTAISEGIAQKIVDGDVPENLRSRKIYSLDLGALIAGAKYQGEFEERLKGVVKEVVDSEGEVILFIDEIHTLVGAGRTSGAMDASNILKPALARGELRTIGSTTLDEYQKYFETDKALERRFQMVMVDEPSPAASISIMRGLKERYENHHKVRIEDDALIAAVELSHRYITTRFLPDKAIDLVDEAASKLRLEMNSVPEPIAELDSRIRQLEIEKEAIRREGVSLKMDKIKSELKELNAQRDSLRKRWEEEKKILSELQSARQKMEDYKIEAHNAERAGDYGKVAEIRYAKMAETQKRIDELSLKQSSIKDPIITEAVTPEDIAEVVAKWTGIPVRRMLESEREKLLRMEAELHKRVVGQNAAIEAVSDAVRRSRAGLQNEKRPIGSFLFMGTTGVGKTELAKALAEFLFNDENMMTRIDMSEYQERHSVSRLVGAPPGYVGYDEGGQLTEAVRRKPYSVVLLDESEKAHPDVFNILLQVLDDGRLTDNKGRTVDFKNTILIMTSNVGADIIQSYMEKISPLPTVGRNDNESVGRNDKLESSSVISSEVEKSVKDKLLSDCRGEVLEVLKRTVRPEFLNRIDEVIMFEPLSQSDIRDILRMQMRDLQEKLSENGVTLEFTTEFEDYMSTKGYEPAYGARPIKRLMQKELVNLLAKSILDGHVRRDSAITVTIQDGQIEFK
;
A
#
# COMPACT_ATOMS: atom_id res chain seq x y z
N MET A 1 -3.94 28.01 53.26
CA MET A 1 -3.31 27.57 52.03
C MET A 1 -3.48 26.06 52.00
N ALA A 2 -4.30 25.52 51.13
CA ALA A 2 -4.38 24.09 50.97
C ALA A 2 -3.08 23.68 50.26
N GLU A 3 -2.17 23.01 50.97
CA GLU A 3 -1.01 22.37 50.40
C GLU A 3 -1.51 21.39 49.30
N ASN A 4 -0.93 21.52 48.13
CA ASN A 4 -1.30 20.65 46.99
C ASN A 4 -0.93 19.20 47.35
N LYS A 5 -1.91 18.42 47.82
CA LYS A 5 -1.76 17.02 48.27
C LYS A 5 -1.02 16.12 47.23
N TYR A 6 -0.91 16.57 45.99
CA TYR A 6 -0.34 15.84 44.85
C TYR A 6 0.60 16.72 44.00
N GLU A 7 1.70 17.20 44.56
CA GLU A 7 2.64 18.11 43.88
C GLU A 7 3.40 17.40 42.76
N ASN A 8 3.94 16.21 43.01
CA ASN A 8 4.68 15.43 42.01
C ASN A 8 3.75 14.87 40.94
N LEU A 9 2.56 14.38 41.28
CA LEU A 9 1.55 13.94 40.32
C LEU A 9 1.12 15.08 39.42
N SER A 10 0.95 16.30 39.93
CA SER A 10 0.58 17.46 39.12
C SER A 10 1.68 17.87 38.12
N ARG A 11 2.95 17.57 38.43
CA ARG A 11 4.10 17.92 37.59
C ARG A 11 4.43 16.87 36.57
N PHE A 12 4.25 15.58 36.87
CA PHE A 12 4.75 14.45 36.12
C PHE A 12 3.66 13.49 35.64
N ALA A 13 2.39 13.81 35.91
CA ALA A 13 1.27 12.99 35.45
C ALA A 13 0.08 13.87 35.06
N VAL A 14 -0.73 13.37 34.13
CA VAL A 14 -1.93 14.02 33.62
C VAL A 14 -3.16 13.38 34.27
N ASN A 15 -4.04 14.18 34.87
CA ASN A 15 -5.31 13.69 35.41
C ASN A 15 -6.32 13.43 34.28
N LEU A 16 -6.58 12.15 33.97
CA LEU A 16 -7.51 11.77 32.92
C LEU A 16 -8.96 12.07 33.26
N ASN A 17 -9.36 12.00 34.54
CA ASN A 17 -10.72 12.33 34.96
C ASN A 17 -11.01 13.85 34.78
N GLU A 18 -10.07 14.71 35.01
CA GLU A 18 -10.23 16.14 34.74
C GLU A 18 -10.34 16.42 33.23
N ARG A 19 -9.53 15.75 32.43
CA ARG A 19 -9.63 15.83 30.96
C ARG A 19 -10.99 15.31 30.45
N ALA A 20 -11.47 14.20 31.01
CA ALA A 20 -12.79 13.67 30.74
C ALA A 20 -13.91 14.66 31.10
N ALA A 21 -13.82 15.24 32.29
CA ALA A 21 -14.77 16.25 32.76
C ALA A 21 -14.81 17.50 31.87
N GLN A 22 -13.67 17.84 31.26
CA GLN A 22 -13.54 18.98 30.34
C GLN A 22 -13.94 18.61 28.88
N GLY A 23 -14.34 17.36 28.59
CA GLY A 23 -14.67 16.90 27.26
C GLY A 23 -13.48 16.80 26.30
N LYS A 24 -12.24 16.75 26.84
CA LYS A 24 -11.01 16.74 26.05
C LYS A 24 -10.51 15.34 25.65
N LEU A 25 -11.15 14.28 26.15
CA LEU A 25 -10.82 12.91 25.78
C LEU A 25 -11.65 12.46 24.57
N ASP A 26 -11.06 11.62 23.75
CA ASP A 26 -11.75 11.02 22.63
C ASP A 26 -12.77 9.96 23.06
N PRO A 27 -13.92 9.80 22.36
CA PRO A 27 -14.87 8.76 22.68
C PRO A 27 -14.27 7.39 22.40
N VAL A 28 -14.37 6.48 23.36
CA VAL A 28 -13.88 5.11 23.22
C VAL A 28 -15.02 4.22 22.75
N ILE A 29 -14.85 3.61 21.58
CA ILE A 29 -15.88 2.82 20.88
C ILE A 29 -15.36 1.40 20.69
N GLY A 30 -16.21 0.41 20.93
CA GLY A 30 -15.93 -1.00 20.62
C GLY A 30 -14.89 -1.67 21.53
N ARG A 31 -14.64 -1.13 22.72
CA ARG A 31 -13.71 -1.68 23.74
C ARG A 31 -14.39 -2.01 25.06
N ASP A 32 -15.70 -2.27 25.05
CA ASP A 32 -16.48 -2.49 26.27
C ASP A 32 -16.08 -3.76 27.02
N GLU A 33 -15.66 -4.82 26.32
CA GLU A 33 -15.21 -6.06 26.94
C GLU A 33 -13.88 -5.87 27.68
N GLU A 34 -12.91 -5.23 27.06
CA GLU A 34 -11.61 -4.95 27.64
C GLU A 34 -11.76 -3.98 28.83
N ILE A 35 -12.54 -2.91 28.69
CA ILE A 35 -12.85 -1.97 29.77
C ILE A 35 -13.50 -2.71 30.95
N ARG A 36 -14.52 -3.54 30.71
CA ARG A 36 -15.17 -4.33 31.73
C ARG A 36 -14.19 -5.26 32.43
N ARG A 37 -13.30 -5.89 31.66
CA ARG A 37 -12.27 -6.77 32.22
C ARG A 37 -11.28 -6.02 33.09
N VAL A 38 -10.82 -4.84 32.68
CA VAL A 38 -9.95 -3.98 33.49
C VAL A 38 -10.64 -3.56 34.78
N LEU A 39 -11.91 -3.11 34.75
CA LEU A 39 -12.67 -2.74 35.92
C LEU A 39 -12.86 -3.93 36.90
N GLN A 40 -13.08 -5.14 36.39
CA GLN A 40 -13.13 -6.36 37.22
C GLN A 40 -11.78 -6.62 37.92
N ILE A 41 -10.65 -6.44 37.22
CA ILE A 41 -9.32 -6.67 37.79
C ILE A 41 -9.03 -5.61 38.86
N LEU A 42 -9.30 -4.33 38.58
CA LEU A 42 -9.11 -3.22 39.53
C LEU A 42 -9.93 -3.39 40.82
N SER A 43 -11.07 -4.09 40.74
CA SER A 43 -11.95 -4.38 41.89
C SER A 43 -11.50 -5.57 42.74
N ARG A 44 -10.47 -6.33 42.33
CA ARG A 44 -9.96 -7.50 43.08
C ARG A 44 -9.17 -7.09 44.31
N ARG A 45 -9.15 -7.98 45.31
CA ARG A 45 -8.33 -7.83 46.50
C ARG A 45 -6.83 -8.02 46.25
N THR A 46 -6.50 -8.98 45.39
CA THR A 46 -5.13 -9.35 45.00
C THR A 46 -5.06 -9.47 43.48
N LYS A 47 -3.87 -9.30 42.88
CA LYS A 47 -3.67 -9.25 41.42
C LYS A 47 -4.60 -8.21 40.77
N ASN A 48 -4.63 -7.04 41.35
CA ASN A 48 -5.53 -5.94 40.99
C ASN A 48 -4.89 -4.90 40.05
N ASN A 49 -3.74 -5.21 39.47
CA ASN A 49 -3.07 -4.39 38.47
C ASN A 49 -3.25 -5.00 37.08
N PRO A 50 -4.12 -4.47 36.21
CA PRO A 50 -4.21 -4.89 34.84
C PRO A 50 -3.00 -4.44 34.02
N ILE A 51 -2.56 -5.27 33.09
CA ILE A 51 -1.61 -4.90 32.06
C ILE A 51 -2.24 -5.16 30.69
N LEU A 52 -2.38 -4.09 29.91
CA LEU A 52 -2.91 -4.11 28.54
C LEU A 52 -1.79 -4.57 27.61
N VAL A 53 -1.97 -5.71 26.98
CA VAL A 53 -0.97 -6.31 26.08
C VAL A 53 -1.54 -6.37 24.66
N GLY A 54 -0.84 -5.77 23.70
CA GLY A 54 -1.26 -5.74 22.31
C GLY A 54 -0.28 -4.96 21.45
N GLU A 55 -0.44 -5.03 20.16
CA GLU A 55 0.42 -4.35 19.19
C GLU A 55 0.33 -2.81 19.31
N PRO A 56 1.34 -2.07 18.83
CA PRO A 56 1.27 -0.61 18.79
C PRO A 56 0.10 -0.15 17.91
N GLY A 57 -0.63 0.89 18.35
CA GLY A 57 -1.72 1.47 17.55
C GLY A 57 -3.08 0.76 17.66
N VAL A 58 -3.21 -0.32 18.45
CA VAL A 58 -4.51 -1.00 18.63
C VAL A 58 -5.46 -0.29 19.62
N GLY A 59 -5.03 0.81 20.23
CA GLY A 59 -5.86 1.62 21.13
C GLY A 59 -5.76 1.27 22.61
N LYS A 60 -4.62 0.79 23.11
CA LYS A 60 -4.38 0.47 24.53
C LYS A 60 -4.58 1.69 25.44
N THR A 61 -4.05 2.83 25.06
CA THR A 61 -4.18 4.11 25.80
C THR A 61 -5.63 4.57 25.87
N ALA A 62 -6.39 4.43 24.77
CA ALA A 62 -7.81 4.77 24.72
C ALA A 62 -8.65 4.00 25.76
N ILE A 63 -8.31 2.74 26.06
CA ILE A 63 -9.00 1.98 27.12
C ILE A 63 -8.90 2.68 28.48
N SER A 64 -7.73 3.23 28.84
CA SER A 64 -7.54 3.95 30.11
C SER A 64 -8.33 5.27 30.14
N GLU A 65 -8.41 5.95 29.01
CA GLU A 65 -9.22 7.16 28.82
C GLU A 65 -10.72 6.84 28.92
N GLY A 66 -11.17 5.74 28.31
CA GLY A 66 -12.55 5.26 28.41
C GLY A 66 -12.96 4.90 29.84
N ILE A 67 -12.03 4.33 30.64
CA ILE A 67 -12.29 4.06 32.04
C ILE A 67 -12.42 5.37 32.82
N ALA A 68 -11.57 6.35 32.56
CA ALA A 68 -11.67 7.68 33.21
C ALA A 68 -13.00 8.36 32.87
N GLN A 69 -13.46 8.27 31.62
CA GLN A 69 -14.76 8.77 31.20
C GLN A 69 -15.90 8.07 31.94
N LYS A 70 -15.91 6.72 32.00
CA LYS A 70 -16.92 5.95 32.75
C LYS A 70 -16.93 6.27 34.26
N ILE A 71 -15.79 6.57 34.86
CA ILE A 71 -15.72 7.00 36.26
C ILE A 71 -16.41 8.36 36.43
N VAL A 72 -16.14 9.30 35.56
CA VAL A 72 -16.74 10.65 35.58
C VAL A 72 -18.24 10.60 35.36
N ASP A 73 -18.71 9.71 34.47
CA ASP A 73 -20.14 9.53 34.18
C ASP A 73 -20.86 8.67 35.23
N GLY A 74 -20.09 8.08 36.16
CA GLY A 74 -20.65 7.24 37.23
C GLY A 74 -20.99 5.81 36.80
N ASP A 75 -20.65 5.42 35.58
CA ASP A 75 -20.91 4.08 34.97
C ASP A 75 -19.82 3.07 35.35
N VAL A 76 -19.52 2.99 36.65
CA VAL A 76 -18.53 2.06 37.21
C VAL A 76 -19.03 1.50 38.54
N PRO A 77 -18.49 0.34 39.00
CA PRO A 77 -18.77 -0.20 40.33
C PRO A 77 -18.53 0.82 41.43
N GLU A 78 -19.33 0.77 42.50
CA GLU A 78 -19.33 1.77 43.59
C GLU A 78 -17.93 2.00 44.18
N ASN A 79 -17.13 0.96 44.32
CA ASN A 79 -15.76 1.01 44.82
C ASN A 79 -14.76 1.75 43.93
N LEU A 80 -15.15 2.08 42.68
CA LEU A 80 -14.31 2.77 41.70
C LEU A 80 -14.79 4.22 41.42
N ARG A 81 -16.00 4.61 41.87
CA ARG A 81 -16.58 5.93 41.57
C ARG A 81 -15.76 7.12 42.07
N SER A 82 -15.05 6.94 43.19
CA SER A 82 -14.21 8.00 43.78
C SER A 82 -12.77 7.98 43.30
N ARG A 83 -12.41 7.06 42.36
CA ARG A 83 -11.02 6.91 41.94
C ARG A 83 -10.67 7.91 40.84
N LYS A 84 -9.38 8.30 40.84
CA LYS A 84 -8.80 9.16 39.82
C LYS A 84 -7.70 8.44 39.07
N ILE A 85 -7.71 8.53 37.74
CA ILE A 85 -6.68 7.93 36.91
C ILE A 85 -5.70 9.02 36.49
N TYR A 86 -4.43 8.81 36.80
CA TYR A 86 -3.34 9.68 36.39
C TYR A 86 -2.45 8.95 35.39
N SER A 87 -2.28 9.53 34.20
CA SER A 87 -1.36 9.04 33.19
C SER A 87 0.05 9.57 33.42
N LEU A 88 1.00 8.71 33.70
CA LEU A 88 2.39 9.07 33.98
C LEU A 88 3.08 9.55 32.70
N ASP A 89 3.67 10.72 32.73
CA ASP A 89 4.47 11.27 31.64
C ASP A 89 5.95 10.97 31.88
N LEU A 90 6.43 9.91 31.20
CA LEU A 90 7.84 9.50 31.26
C LEU A 90 8.78 10.55 30.67
N GLY A 91 8.32 11.28 29.66
CA GLY A 91 9.07 12.39 29.05
C GLY A 91 9.32 13.52 30.06
N ALA A 92 8.29 13.91 30.81
CA ALA A 92 8.40 14.94 31.84
C ALA A 92 9.30 14.50 33.01
N LEU A 93 9.28 13.21 33.38
CA LEU A 93 10.16 12.68 34.42
C LEU A 93 11.64 12.74 34.03
N ILE A 94 11.96 12.50 32.74
CA ILE A 94 13.34 12.47 32.21
C ILE A 94 13.81 13.87 31.82
N ALA A 95 12.91 14.74 31.36
CA ALA A 95 13.26 16.07 30.89
C ALA A 95 13.97 16.91 31.98
N GLY A 96 15.17 17.42 31.65
CA GLY A 96 15.97 18.24 32.55
C GLY A 96 16.66 17.50 33.70
N ALA A 97 16.53 16.19 33.82
CA ALA A 97 17.30 15.40 34.78
C ALA A 97 18.77 15.29 34.31
N LYS A 98 19.67 15.99 34.98
CA LYS A 98 21.12 16.00 34.67
C LYS A 98 21.82 14.74 35.16
N TYR A 99 21.29 14.09 36.18
CA TYR A 99 21.83 12.89 36.81
C TYR A 99 20.74 11.83 37.01
N GLN A 100 21.10 10.58 36.97
CA GLN A 100 20.19 9.43 37.20
C GLN A 100 19.42 9.53 38.53
N GLY A 101 20.03 10.04 39.56
CA GLY A 101 19.39 10.23 40.90
C GLY A 101 18.18 11.17 40.89
N GLU A 102 18.16 12.18 40.03
CA GLU A 102 17.01 13.11 39.93
C GLU A 102 15.76 12.46 39.36
N PHE A 103 15.91 11.58 38.36
CA PHE A 103 14.80 10.80 37.84
C PHE A 103 14.24 9.83 38.88
N GLU A 104 15.12 9.13 39.59
CA GLU A 104 14.74 8.21 40.66
C GLU A 104 13.99 8.93 41.78
N GLU A 105 14.45 10.13 42.19
CA GLU A 105 13.82 10.95 43.20
C GLU A 105 12.42 11.41 42.79
N ARG A 106 12.26 11.89 41.54
CA ARG A 106 10.97 12.27 40.96
C ARG A 106 9.99 11.10 40.94
N LEU A 107 10.43 9.92 40.42
CA LEU A 107 9.59 8.73 40.37
C LEU A 107 9.23 8.24 41.79
N LYS A 108 10.17 8.26 42.76
CA LYS A 108 9.89 7.94 44.16
C LYS A 108 8.85 8.93 44.77
N GLY A 109 8.92 10.23 44.42
CA GLY A 109 7.94 11.22 44.82
C GLY A 109 6.54 10.87 44.29
N VAL A 110 6.39 10.56 42.99
CA VAL A 110 5.12 10.16 42.39
C VAL A 110 4.58 8.92 43.06
N VAL A 111 5.41 7.85 43.18
CA VAL A 111 4.98 6.57 43.79
C VAL A 111 4.54 6.77 45.23
N LYS A 112 5.25 7.60 46.00
CA LYS A 112 4.88 7.92 47.39
C LYS A 112 3.50 8.59 47.45
N GLU A 113 3.25 9.61 46.63
CA GLU A 113 1.95 10.30 46.60
C GLU A 113 0.80 9.37 46.22
N VAL A 114 1.03 8.40 45.28
CA VAL A 114 0.03 7.39 44.92
C VAL A 114 -0.22 6.44 46.09
N VAL A 115 0.81 5.97 46.79
CA VAL A 115 0.67 5.11 47.98
C VAL A 115 -0.04 5.85 49.11
N ASP A 116 0.33 7.08 49.39
CA ASP A 116 -0.25 7.93 50.44
C ASP A 116 -1.72 8.30 50.15
N SER A 117 -2.19 8.10 48.88
CA SER A 117 -3.59 8.27 48.49
C SER A 117 -4.52 7.14 48.98
N GLU A 118 -3.98 6.08 49.60
CA GLU A 118 -4.74 4.91 50.06
C GLU A 118 -5.61 4.27 48.97
N GLY A 119 -5.09 4.33 47.72
CA GLY A 119 -5.73 3.77 46.53
C GLY A 119 -6.81 4.64 45.88
N GLU A 120 -6.96 5.91 46.28
CA GLU A 120 -7.80 6.86 45.52
C GLU A 120 -7.25 7.10 44.11
N VAL A 121 -5.91 7.04 43.96
CA VAL A 121 -5.22 7.23 42.70
C VAL A 121 -4.89 5.90 42.06
N ILE A 122 -5.19 5.78 40.77
CA ILE A 122 -4.77 4.71 39.88
C ILE A 122 -3.78 5.30 38.89
N LEU A 123 -2.57 4.74 38.82
CA LEU A 123 -1.52 5.22 37.92
C LEU A 123 -1.57 4.45 36.60
N PHE A 124 -1.84 5.14 35.51
CA PHE A 124 -1.67 4.58 34.17
C PHE A 124 -0.24 4.81 33.69
N ILE A 125 0.43 3.74 33.27
CA ILE A 125 1.82 3.77 32.78
C ILE A 125 1.82 3.19 31.38
N ASP A 126 1.95 4.05 30.39
CA ASP A 126 2.13 3.62 29.02
C ASP A 126 3.56 3.12 28.83
N GLU A 127 3.75 2.11 27.97
CA GLU A 127 5.04 1.45 27.75
C GLU A 127 5.76 1.07 29.06
N ILE A 128 5.03 0.46 30.00
CA ILE A 128 5.54 0.14 31.36
C ILE A 128 6.85 -0.68 31.32
N HIS A 129 7.13 -1.38 30.24
CA HIS A 129 8.37 -2.14 30.03
C HIS A 129 9.62 -1.24 30.06
N THR A 130 9.50 0.04 29.68
CA THR A 130 10.61 1.00 29.72
C THR A 130 11.10 1.24 31.15
N LEU A 131 10.21 1.21 32.13
CA LEU A 131 10.55 1.33 33.56
C LEU A 131 11.06 0.01 34.15
N VAL A 132 10.62 -1.14 33.61
CA VAL A 132 10.97 -2.47 34.12
C VAL A 132 12.25 -3.01 33.47
N GLY A 133 12.50 -2.68 32.20
CA GLY A 133 13.60 -3.21 31.39
C GLY A 133 14.90 -2.43 31.46
N ALA A 134 14.88 -1.24 31.99
CA ALA A 134 16.01 -0.30 31.97
C ALA A 134 17.28 -0.75 32.73
N GLY A 135 17.18 -1.79 33.58
CA GLY A 135 18.29 -2.24 34.44
C GLY A 135 19.28 -3.25 33.84
N ARG A 136 19.10 -3.68 32.57
CA ARG A 136 19.95 -4.77 31.99
C ARG A 136 21.13 -4.29 31.14
N THR A 137 21.23 -3.03 30.78
CA THR A 137 22.38 -2.43 30.10
C THR A 137 23.16 -1.59 31.08
N SER A 138 24.47 -1.75 31.13
CA SER A 138 25.36 -1.04 32.06
C SER A 138 25.20 0.48 31.92
N GLY A 139 24.57 1.10 32.93
CA GLY A 139 24.31 2.53 33.00
C GLY A 139 22.84 2.94 32.79
N ALA A 140 21.89 2.01 32.59
CA ALA A 140 20.48 2.32 32.42
C ALA A 140 19.72 2.33 33.77
N MET A 141 18.69 3.20 33.84
CA MET A 141 17.88 3.50 35.01
C MET A 141 17.13 2.25 35.53
N ASP A 142 17.35 1.84 36.77
CA ASP A 142 16.63 0.72 37.39
C ASP A 142 15.40 1.22 38.17
N ALA A 143 14.39 1.74 37.42
CA ALA A 143 13.11 2.16 37.98
C ALA A 143 12.29 0.98 38.57
N SER A 144 12.61 -0.25 38.13
CA SER A 144 11.96 -1.47 38.57
C SER A 144 12.12 -1.67 40.10
N ASN A 145 13.28 -1.33 40.68
CA ASN A 145 13.52 -1.47 42.10
C ASN A 145 12.70 -0.45 42.94
N ILE A 146 12.21 0.62 42.35
CA ILE A 146 11.34 1.61 43.01
C ILE A 146 9.88 1.12 43.03
N LEU A 147 9.41 0.55 41.91
CA LEU A 147 8.02 0.09 41.73
C LEU A 147 7.75 -1.25 42.42
N LYS A 148 8.69 -2.21 42.35
CA LYS A 148 8.52 -3.58 42.87
C LYS A 148 8.10 -3.64 44.33
N PRO A 149 8.65 -2.89 45.28
CA PRO A 149 8.24 -2.96 46.68
C PRO A 149 6.77 -2.50 46.90
N ALA A 150 6.35 -1.40 46.29
CA ALA A 150 5.00 -0.89 46.38
C ALA A 150 3.97 -1.81 45.68
N LEU A 151 4.32 -2.35 44.52
CA LEU A 151 3.52 -3.37 43.85
C LEU A 151 3.44 -4.67 44.66
N ALA A 152 4.55 -5.10 45.28
CA ALA A 152 4.61 -6.30 46.08
C ALA A 152 3.71 -6.23 47.33
N ARG A 153 3.62 -5.09 47.98
CA ARG A 153 2.73 -4.87 49.10
C ARG A 153 1.26 -4.63 48.72
N GLY A 154 0.99 -4.40 47.41
CA GLY A 154 -0.37 -4.08 46.92
C GLY A 154 -0.82 -2.65 47.22
N GLU A 155 0.12 -1.79 47.58
CA GLU A 155 -0.11 -0.37 47.93
C GLU A 155 -0.27 0.49 46.66
N LEU A 156 0.39 0.11 45.57
CA LEU A 156 0.34 0.80 44.29
C LEU A 156 -0.71 0.12 43.38
N ARG A 157 -1.69 0.92 42.92
CA ARG A 157 -2.65 0.51 41.90
C ARG A 157 -2.24 1.07 40.54
N THR A 158 -2.00 0.19 39.57
CA THR A 158 -1.53 0.58 38.26
C THR A 158 -2.29 -0.11 37.13
N ILE A 159 -2.46 0.59 36.03
CA ILE A 159 -2.80 0.05 34.72
C ILE A 159 -1.53 0.19 33.87
N GLY A 160 -0.95 -0.91 33.44
CA GLY A 160 0.20 -0.87 32.52
C GLY A 160 -0.24 -1.11 31.08
N SER A 161 0.53 -0.61 30.12
CA SER A 161 0.42 -0.99 28.70
C SER A 161 1.77 -1.45 28.17
N THR A 162 1.78 -2.45 27.27
CA THR A 162 3.01 -2.97 26.64
C THR A 162 2.64 -3.79 25.39
N THR A 163 3.66 -4.19 24.62
CA THR A 163 3.50 -5.16 23.53
C THR A 163 3.63 -6.59 24.04
N LEU A 164 3.26 -7.59 23.21
CA LEU A 164 3.35 -9.01 23.59
C LEU A 164 4.82 -9.44 23.77
N ASP A 165 5.70 -9.04 22.85
CA ASP A 165 7.13 -9.37 22.92
C ASP A 165 7.79 -8.80 24.17
N GLU A 166 7.46 -7.57 24.53
CA GLU A 166 7.97 -6.90 25.71
C GLU A 166 7.41 -7.49 26.99
N TYR A 167 6.12 -7.87 26.99
CA TYR A 167 5.51 -8.60 28.10
C TYR A 167 6.24 -9.91 28.40
N GLN A 168 6.48 -10.73 27.38
CA GLN A 168 7.21 -11.98 27.50
C GLN A 168 8.65 -11.74 27.99
N LYS A 169 9.34 -10.75 27.44
CA LYS A 169 10.73 -10.44 27.77
C LYS A 169 10.94 -9.91 29.19
N TYR A 170 10.04 -9.08 29.69
CA TYR A 170 10.24 -8.32 30.93
C TYR A 170 9.32 -8.73 32.07
N PHE A 171 8.10 -9.20 31.79
CA PHE A 171 7.11 -9.56 32.82
C PHE A 171 7.06 -11.06 33.09
N GLU A 172 7.01 -11.92 32.09
CA GLU A 172 7.00 -13.37 32.28
C GLU A 172 8.30 -13.89 32.88
N THR A 173 9.43 -13.25 32.58
CA THR A 173 10.74 -13.59 33.15
C THR A 173 10.88 -13.19 34.63
N ASP A 174 10.08 -12.23 35.11
CA ASP A 174 10.10 -11.74 36.49
C ASP A 174 8.87 -12.27 37.28
N LYS A 175 9.05 -13.36 38.01
CA LYS A 175 8.00 -14.01 38.80
C LYS A 175 7.32 -13.09 39.84
N ALA A 176 7.97 -12.00 40.26
CA ALA A 176 7.40 -11.05 41.21
C ALA A 176 6.37 -10.15 40.51
N LEU A 177 6.65 -9.71 39.30
CA LEU A 177 5.75 -8.89 38.47
C LEU A 177 4.61 -9.75 37.90
N GLU A 178 4.89 -10.94 37.37
CA GLU A 178 3.89 -11.88 36.86
C GLU A 178 2.76 -12.17 37.86
N ARG A 179 3.11 -12.28 39.16
CA ARG A 179 2.13 -12.52 40.22
C ARG A 179 1.29 -11.30 40.59
N ARG A 180 1.66 -10.11 40.15
CA ARG A 180 1.02 -8.84 40.52
C ARG A 180 0.17 -8.25 39.42
N PHE A 181 0.58 -8.47 38.19
CA PHE A 181 -0.16 -8.03 37.03
C PHE A 181 -1.09 -9.12 36.47
N GLN A 182 -2.24 -8.70 35.98
CA GLN A 182 -3.17 -9.56 35.25
C GLN A 182 -3.25 -9.10 33.81
N MET A 183 -2.84 -9.93 32.90
CA MET A 183 -2.86 -9.63 31.46
C MET A 183 -4.30 -9.48 30.94
N VAL A 184 -4.49 -8.46 30.10
CA VAL A 184 -5.67 -8.19 29.29
C VAL A 184 -5.18 -8.02 27.86
N MET A 185 -5.52 -8.96 26.98
CA MET A 185 -5.20 -8.86 25.55
C MET A 185 -6.04 -7.76 24.91
N VAL A 186 -5.41 -6.99 24.05
CA VAL A 186 -6.02 -5.92 23.24
C VAL A 186 -5.67 -6.21 21.79
N ASP A 187 -6.56 -6.89 21.11
CA ASP A 187 -6.39 -7.29 19.74
C ASP A 187 -6.68 -6.13 18.76
N GLU A 188 -6.17 -6.22 17.53
CA GLU A 188 -6.53 -5.32 16.45
C GLU A 188 -8.05 -5.40 16.20
N PRO A 189 -8.77 -4.27 16.16
CA PRO A 189 -10.20 -4.28 15.88
C PRO A 189 -10.45 -4.71 14.43
N SER A 190 -11.59 -5.38 14.21
CA SER A 190 -12.01 -5.71 12.84
C SER A 190 -12.20 -4.44 12.00
N PRO A 191 -12.14 -4.53 10.65
CA PRO A 191 -12.42 -3.39 9.79
C PRO A 191 -13.78 -2.73 10.07
N ALA A 192 -14.83 -3.52 10.31
CA ALA A 192 -16.16 -3.00 10.65
C ALA A 192 -16.18 -2.24 12.00
N ALA A 193 -15.49 -2.75 13.02
CA ALA A 193 -15.34 -2.06 14.30
C ALA A 193 -14.51 -0.77 14.13
N SER A 194 -13.46 -0.80 13.31
CA SER A 194 -12.61 0.35 13.01
C SER A 194 -13.37 1.46 12.29
N ILE A 195 -14.25 1.14 11.34
CA ILE A 195 -15.15 2.12 10.71
C ILE A 195 -16.05 2.80 11.75
N SER A 196 -16.58 2.03 12.72
CA SER A 196 -17.38 2.60 13.80
C SER A 196 -16.58 3.54 14.70
N ILE A 197 -15.33 3.20 14.99
CA ILE A 197 -14.40 4.07 15.72
C ILE A 197 -14.13 5.35 14.93
N MET A 198 -13.84 5.25 13.63
CA MET A 198 -13.59 6.39 12.77
C MET A 198 -14.78 7.35 12.70
N ARG A 199 -16.01 6.80 12.60
CA ARG A 199 -17.26 7.59 12.64
C ARG A 199 -17.42 8.34 13.96
N GLY A 200 -17.05 7.73 15.07
CA GLY A 200 -17.08 8.39 16.37
C GLY A 200 -16.04 9.50 16.56
N LEU A 201 -14.91 9.39 15.86
CA LEU A 201 -13.84 10.40 15.89
C LEU A 201 -14.05 11.51 14.86
N LYS A 202 -14.88 11.28 13.84
CA LYS A 202 -15.11 12.17 12.68
C LYS A 202 -15.29 13.63 13.09
N GLU A 203 -16.26 13.92 13.96
CA GLU A 203 -16.61 15.31 14.35
C GLU A 203 -15.42 16.05 14.97
N ARG A 204 -14.56 15.35 15.70
CA ARG A 204 -13.36 15.94 16.30
C ARG A 204 -12.29 16.30 15.27
N TYR A 205 -12.05 15.42 14.30
CA TYR A 205 -11.09 15.68 13.22
C TYR A 205 -11.61 16.78 12.27
N GLU A 206 -12.91 16.78 11.97
CA GLU A 206 -13.56 17.86 11.20
C GLU A 206 -13.38 19.22 11.90
N ASN A 207 -13.58 19.27 13.21
CA ASN A 207 -13.43 20.50 14.00
C ASN A 207 -11.96 20.94 14.14
N HIS A 208 -11.03 20.00 14.27
CA HIS A 208 -9.60 20.30 14.37
C HIS A 208 -9.05 20.87 13.06
N HIS A 209 -9.30 20.19 11.96
CA HIS A 209 -8.79 20.59 10.64
C HIS A 209 -9.69 21.62 9.94
N LYS A 210 -10.91 21.82 10.43
CA LYS A 210 -11.92 22.71 9.83
C LYS A 210 -12.26 22.33 8.38
N VAL A 211 -12.29 21.03 8.12
CA VAL A 211 -12.70 20.41 6.86
C VAL A 211 -13.80 19.41 7.12
N ARG A 212 -14.59 19.10 6.10
CA ARG A 212 -15.58 18.01 6.15
C ARG A 212 -14.89 16.71 5.78
N ILE A 213 -15.33 15.59 6.36
CA ILE A 213 -14.85 14.25 6.01
C ILE A 213 -16.04 13.44 5.54
N GLU A 214 -15.98 12.87 4.33
CA GLU A 214 -17.05 12.01 3.84
C GLU A 214 -17.03 10.66 4.56
N ASP A 215 -18.21 10.01 4.67
CA ASP A 215 -18.28 8.68 5.28
C ASP A 215 -17.53 7.65 4.44
N ASP A 216 -17.61 7.77 3.12
CA ASP A 216 -16.90 6.92 2.17
C ASP A 216 -15.37 7.09 2.29
N ALA A 217 -14.89 8.28 2.67
CA ALA A 217 -13.47 8.49 2.97
C ALA A 217 -13.02 7.75 4.23
N LEU A 218 -13.87 7.68 5.26
CA LEU A 218 -13.58 6.90 6.47
C LEU A 218 -13.53 5.40 6.17
N ILE A 219 -14.48 4.92 5.37
CA ILE A 219 -14.50 3.52 4.90
C ILE A 219 -13.23 3.23 4.09
N ALA A 220 -12.90 4.10 3.13
CA ALA A 220 -11.69 3.98 2.33
C ALA A 220 -10.42 3.98 3.18
N ALA A 221 -10.33 4.83 4.22
CA ALA A 221 -9.19 4.88 5.12
C ALA A 221 -8.97 3.54 5.85
N VAL A 222 -10.04 2.91 6.32
CA VAL A 222 -9.96 1.61 7.00
C VAL A 222 -9.62 0.51 6.00
N GLU A 223 -10.34 0.40 4.88
CA GLU A 223 -10.15 -0.66 3.90
C GLU A 223 -8.79 -0.61 3.21
N LEU A 224 -8.39 0.59 2.74
CA LEU A 224 -7.10 0.77 2.08
C LEU A 224 -5.93 0.60 3.05
N SER A 225 -6.04 1.10 4.29
CA SER A 225 -4.98 0.88 5.28
C SER A 225 -4.88 -0.58 5.71
N HIS A 226 -6.01 -1.26 5.90
CA HIS A 226 -6.02 -2.67 6.25
C HIS A 226 -5.38 -3.51 5.14
N ARG A 227 -5.63 -3.17 3.90
CA ARG A 227 -5.15 -3.87 2.71
C ARG A 227 -3.70 -3.55 2.35
N TYR A 228 -3.29 -2.28 2.41
CA TYR A 228 -2.01 -1.82 1.85
C TYR A 228 -0.95 -1.46 2.89
N ILE A 229 -1.33 -1.26 4.16
CA ILE A 229 -0.40 -0.93 5.24
C ILE A 229 -0.37 -2.08 6.24
N THR A 230 0.50 -3.07 5.99
CA THR A 230 0.61 -4.30 6.79
C THR A 230 1.54 -4.16 8.00
N THR A 231 2.36 -3.10 8.05
CA THR A 231 3.34 -2.87 9.12
C THR A 231 2.78 -2.12 10.32
N ARG A 232 1.53 -1.64 10.25
CA ARG A 232 0.82 -0.90 11.29
C ARG A 232 -0.56 -1.51 11.51
N PHE A 233 -1.16 -1.23 12.66
CA PHE A 233 -2.42 -1.82 13.08
C PHE A 233 -3.58 -0.82 13.10
N LEU A 234 -4.80 -1.33 12.90
CA LEU A 234 -6.02 -0.54 13.08
C LEU A 234 -6.28 -0.29 14.58
N PRO A 235 -6.93 0.82 14.95
CA PRO A 235 -7.46 1.88 14.07
C PRO A 235 -6.41 2.96 13.73
N ASP A 236 -5.26 2.99 14.37
CA ASP A 236 -4.26 4.06 14.32
C ASP A 236 -3.84 4.42 12.88
N LYS A 237 -3.52 3.41 12.05
CA LYS A 237 -3.16 3.64 10.65
C LYS A 237 -4.26 4.31 9.83
N ALA A 238 -5.54 4.04 10.12
CA ALA A 238 -6.66 4.69 9.44
C ALA A 238 -6.88 6.11 9.95
N ILE A 239 -6.69 6.34 11.24
CA ILE A 239 -6.73 7.66 11.86
C ILE A 239 -5.67 8.56 11.24
N ASP A 240 -4.43 8.09 11.17
CA ASP A 240 -3.31 8.83 10.58
C ASP A 240 -3.55 9.21 9.12
N LEU A 241 -4.17 8.32 8.32
CA LEU A 241 -4.52 8.62 6.93
C LEU A 241 -5.54 9.77 6.83
N VAL A 242 -6.57 9.74 7.67
CA VAL A 242 -7.58 10.80 7.69
C VAL A 242 -6.98 12.11 8.19
N ASP A 243 -6.11 12.05 9.20
CA ASP A 243 -5.41 13.22 9.74
C ASP A 243 -4.51 13.88 8.69
N GLU A 244 -3.70 13.09 7.95
CA GLU A 244 -2.84 13.60 6.88
C GLU A 244 -3.66 14.15 5.71
N ALA A 245 -4.71 13.45 5.27
CA ALA A 245 -5.57 13.91 4.18
C ALA A 245 -6.30 15.22 4.55
N ALA A 246 -6.85 15.30 5.76
CA ALA A 246 -7.52 16.51 6.26
C ALA A 246 -6.53 17.68 6.42
N SER A 247 -5.32 17.42 6.88
CA SER A 247 -4.25 18.40 7.00
C SER A 247 -3.82 18.94 5.64
N LYS A 248 -3.67 18.05 4.64
CA LYS A 248 -3.35 18.40 3.25
C LYS A 248 -4.45 19.28 2.66
N LEU A 249 -5.70 18.85 2.75
CA LEU A 249 -6.85 19.59 2.24
C LEU A 249 -6.94 20.99 2.87
N ARG A 250 -6.75 21.10 4.19
CA ARG A 250 -6.69 22.40 4.89
C ARG A 250 -5.57 23.30 4.34
N LEU A 251 -4.41 22.75 4.04
CA LEU A 251 -3.31 23.51 3.45
C LEU A 251 -3.69 24.04 2.05
N GLU A 252 -4.31 23.18 1.23
CA GLU A 252 -4.78 23.51 -0.12
C GLU A 252 -5.87 24.60 -0.09
N MET A 253 -6.82 24.53 0.83
CA MET A 253 -7.86 25.54 1.03
C MET A 253 -7.30 26.92 1.42
N ASN A 254 -6.14 26.95 2.08
CA ASN A 254 -5.47 28.20 2.47
C ASN A 254 -4.47 28.72 1.42
N SER A 255 -4.06 27.89 0.49
CA SER A 255 -3.15 28.22 -0.59
C SER A 255 -3.89 28.75 -1.81
N VAL A 256 -3.15 29.35 -2.74
CA VAL A 256 -3.72 29.75 -4.03
C VAL A 256 -3.99 28.50 -4.86
N PRO A 257 -5.21 28.29 -5.37
CA PRO A 257 -5.55 27.13 -6.18
C PRO A 257 -4.63 26.96 -7.40
N GLU A 258 -4.34 25.71 -7.76
CA GLU A 258 -3.42 25.37 -8.85
C GLU A 258 -3.77 26.07 -10.18
N PRO A 259 -5.05 26.15 -10.63
CA PRO A 259 -5.40 26.86 -11.86
C PRO A 259 -5.01 28.35 -11.84
N ILE A 260 -5.10 29.00 -10.68
CA ILE A 260 -4.68 30.41 -10.54
C ILE A 260 -3.15 30.51 -10.50
N ALA A 261 -2.48 29.56 -9.83
CA ALA A 261 -1.02 29.54 -9.74
C ALA A 261 -0.36 29.28 -11.12
N GLU A 262 -0.96 28.41 -11.93
CA GLU A 262 -0.53 28.17 -13.32
C GLU A 262 -0.67 29.41 -14.19
N LEU A 263 -1.82 30.10 -14.12
CA LEU A 263 -2.02 31.36 -14.82
C LEU A 263 -1.03 32.44 -14.39
N ASP A 264 -0.79 32.55 -13.08
CA ASP A 264 0.21 33.51 -12.54
C ASP A 264 1.64 33.14 -12.99
N SER A 265 1.96 31.87 -13.15
CA SER A 265 3.26 31.42 -13.70
C SER A 265 3.38 31.75 -15.18
N ARG A 266 2.32 31.48 -15.95
CA ARG A 266 2.29 31.79 -17.39
C ARG A 266 2.35 33.29 -17.66
N ILE A 267 1.62 34.09 -16.89
CA ILE A 267 1.66 35.56 -16.97
C ILE A 267 3.07 36.04 -16.69
N ARG A 268 3.73 35.58 -15.63
CA ARG A 268 5.14 35.95 -15.34
C ARG A 268 6.09 35.60 -16.47
N GLN A 269 5.92 34.42 -17.08
CA GLN A 269 6.74 34.01 -18.22
C GLN A 269 6.58 34.95 -19.40
N LEU A 270 5.33 35.30 -19.75
CA LEU A 270 5.02 36.25 -20.84
C LEU A 270 5.46 37.68 -20.52
N GLU A 271 5.45 38.10 -19.26
CA GLU A 271 5.98 39.41 -18.85
C GLU A 271 7.50 39.47 -19.03
N ILE A 272 8.22 38.40 -18.72
CA ILE A 272 9.67 38.30 -18.98
C ILE A 272 9.95 38.32 -20.48
N GLU A 273 9.19 37.57 -21.26
CA GLU A 273 9.31 37.54 -22.72
C GLU A 273 9.01 38.91 -23.35
N LYS A 274 7.96 39.57 -22.89
CA LYS A 274 7.61 40.95 -23.31
C LYS A 274 8.74 41.93 -23.06
N GLU A 275 9.41 41.83 -21.91
CA GLU A 275 10.53 42.73 -21.59
C GLU A 275 11.79 42.43 -22.46
N ALA A 276 12.01 41.15 -22.79
CA ALA A 276 13.08 40.73 -23.70
C ALA A 276 12.82 41.26 -25.14
N ILE A 277 11.62 41.06 -25.67
CA ILE A 277 11.25 41.53 -27.02
C ILE A 277 11.23 43.07 -27.12
N ARG A 278 10.87 43.74 -26.03
CA ARG A 278 10.96 45.23 -25.98
C ARG A 278 12.37 45.72 -26.21
N ARG A 279 13.39 45.00 -25.79
CA ARG A 279 14.80 45.32 -26.02
C ARG A 279 15.25 45.05 -27.46
N GLU A 280 14.58 44.07 -28.13
CA GLU A 280 14.90 43.68 -29.50
C GLU A 280 14.13 44.46 -30.58
N GLY A 281 13.08 45.21 -30.24
CA GLY A 281 12.36 46.12 -31.15
C GLY A 281 11.40 45.45 -32.13
N VAL A 282 10.94 44.21 -31.91
CA VAL A 282 10.06 43.47 -32.83
C VAL A 282 8.57 43.74 -32.52
N SER A 283 7.94 44.63 -33.31
CA SER A 283 6.58 45.16 -33.07
C SER A 283 5.47 44.12 -33.17
N LEU A 284 5.47 43.23 -34.18
CA LEU A 284 4.39 42.27 -34.43
C LEU A 284 4.24 41.18 -33.32
N LYS A 285 5.34 40.76 -32.72
CA LYS A 285 5.31 39.83 -31.60
C LYS A 285 4.83 40.47 -30.30
N MET A 286 5.13 41.74 -30.11
CA MET A 286 4.72 42.51 -28.94
C MET A 286 3.21 42.63 -28.81
N ASP A 287 2.49 42.83 -29.91
CA ASP A 287 1.03 42.99 -29.86
C ASP A 287 0.30 41.64 -29.58
N LYS A 288 0.86 40.54 -30.08
CA LYS A 288 0.34 39.19 -29.71
C LYS A 288 0.51 38.92 -28.23
N ILE A 289 1.68 39.16 -27.66
CA ILE A 289 1.95 38.95 -26.23
C ILE A 289 1.08 39.86 -25.37
N LYS A 290 0.84 41.11 -25.78
CA LYS A 290 -0.05 42.01 -25.05
C LYS A 290 -1.50 41.53 -25.06
N SER A 291 -1.99 40.98 -26.17
CA SER A 291 -3.34 40.42 -26.24
C SER A 291 -3.49 39.16 -25.37
N GLU A 292 -2.52 38.25 -25.42
CA GLU A 292 -2.48 37.06 -24.60
C GLU A 292 -2.38 37.39 -23.10
N LEU A 293 -1.53 38.33 -22.71
CA LEU A 293 -1.46 38.84 -21.34
C LEU A 293 -2.77 39.46 -20.86
N LYS A 294 -3.49 40.18 -21.70
CA LYS A 294 -4.78 40.77 -21.35
C LYS A 294 -5.84 39.70 -21.10
N GLU A 295 -5.85 38.68 -21.93
CA GLU A 295 -6.80 37.55 -21.80
C GLU A 295 -6.50 36.72 -20.53
N LEU A 296 -5.26 36.33 -20.33
CA LEU A 296 -4.84 35.57 -19.15
C LEU A 296 -5.07 36.32 -17.83
N ASN A 297 -4.80 37.61 -17.81
CA ASN A 297 -5.10 38.47 -16.65
C ASN A 297 -6.61 38.54 -16.37
N ALA A 298 -7.45 38.67 -17.42
CA ALA A 298 -8.89 38.66 -17.23
C ALA A 298 -9.42 37.31 -16.70
N GLN A 299 -8.89 36.19 -17.19
CA GLN A 299 -9.21 34.85 -16.71
C GLN A 299 -8.78 34.69 -15.24
N ARG A 300 -7.53 35.02 -14.92
CA ARG A 300 -7.03 34.98 -13.54
C ARG A 300 -7.86 35.81 -12.58
N ASP A 301 -8.18 37.05 -12.94
CA ASP A 301 -8.94 37.98 -12.09
C ASP A 301 -10.38 37.47 -11.88
N SER A 302 -11.00 36.85 -12.89
CA SER A 302 -12.29 36.19 -12.77
C SER A 302 -12.26 35.02 -11.80
N LEU A 303 -11.25 34.12 -11.94
CA LEU A 303 -11.07 32.96 -11.04
C LEU A 303 -10.75 33.42 -9.61
N ARG A 304 -9.92 34.46 -9.48
CA ARG A 304 -9.55 34.99 -8.17
C ARG A 304 -10.73 35.59 -7.41
N LYS A 305 -11.64 36.30 -8.10
CA LYS A 305 -12.89 36.78 -7.48
C LYS A 305 -13.78 35.64 -7.00
N ARG A 306 -13.97 34.61 -7.84
CA ARG A 306 -14.75 33.43 -7.46
C ARG A 306 -14.12 32.75 -6.25
N TRP A 307 -12.83 32.54 -6.26
CA TRP A 307 -12.08 31.94 -5.14
C TRP A 307 -12.23 32.76 -3.85
N GLU A 308 -12.12 34.09 -3.90
CA GLU A 308 -12.30 34.96 -2.73
C GLU A 308 -13.72 34.90 -2.18
N GLU A 309 -14.75 34.83 -3.04
CA GLU A 309 -16.14 34.66 -2.64
C GLU A 309 -16.40 33.30 -1.99
N GLU A 310 -15.90 32.22 -2.59
CA GLU A 310 -15.99 30.86 -2.02
C GLU A 310 -15.29 30.78 -0.67
N LYS A 311 -14.07 31.30 -0.57
CA LYS A 311 -13.27 31.36 0.66
C LYS A 311 -14.01 32.11 1.79
N LYS A 312 -14.71 33.20 1.46
CA LYS A 312 -15.51 33.95 2.43
C LYS A 312 -16.69 33.11 2.98
N ILE A 313 -17.42 32.45 2.08
CA ILE A 313 -18.54 31.57 2.49
C ILE A 313 -18.03 30.45 3.40
N LEU A 314 -16.92 29.82 3.04
CA LEU A 314 -16.30 28.74 3.83
C LEU A 314 -15.83 29.22 5.20
N SER A 315 -15.23 30.41 5.26
CA SER A 315 -14.77 30.97 6.56
C SER A 315 -15.93 31.31 7.50
N GLU A 316 -17.05 31.80 6.95
CA GLU A 316 -18.27 32.04 7.71
C GLU A 316 -18.90 30.73 8.20
N LEU A 317 -18.92 29.70 7.37
CA LEU A 317 -19.43 28.36 7.71
C LEU A 317 -18.61 27.72 8.83
N GLN A 318 -17.27 27.76 8.73
CA GLN A 318 -16.37 27.26 9.76
C GLN A 318 -16.55 28.00 11.09
N SER A 319 -16.70 29.31 11.05
CA SER A 319 -16.95 30.10 12.24
C SER A 319 -18.29 29.74 12.90
N ALA A 320 -19.34 29.47 12.11
CA ALA A 320 -20.63 29.05 12.62
C ALA A 320 -20.58 27.65 13.25
N ARG A 321 -19.87 26.69 12.62
CA ARG A 321 -19.66 25.34 13.17
C ARG A 321 -18.87 25.37 14.48
N GLN A 322 -17.83 26.20 14.57
CA GLN A 322 -17.07 26.35 15.82
C GLN A 322 -17.94 26.89 16.95
N LYS A 323 -18.78 27.91 16.69
CA LYS A 323 -19.73 28.41 17.67
C LYS A 323 -20.74 27.36 18.13
N MET A 324 -21.19 26.50 17.21
CA MET A 324 -22.09 25.40 17.54
C MET A 324 -21.44 24.44 18.54
N GLU A 325 -20.17 24.11 18.34
CA GLU A 325 -19.44 23.22 19.25
C GLU A 325 -19.19 23.87 20.61
N ASP A 326 -18.80 25.15 20.63
CA ASP A 326 -18.66 25.90 21.87
C ASP A 326 -19.97 25.91 22.67
N TYR A 327 -21.13 26.05 21.99
CA TYR A 327 -22.44 25.99 22.65
C TYR A 327 -22.78 24.56 23.13
N LYS A 328 -22.40 23.49 22.44
CA LYS A 328 -22.58 22.12 22.94
C LYS A 328 -21.81 21.90 24.24
N ILE A 329 -20.54 22.34 24.29
CA ILE A 329 -19.70 22.25 25.48
C ILE A 329 -20.29 23.08 26.63
N GLU A 330 -20.75 24.31 26.34
CA GLU A 330 -21.36 25.20 27.34
C GLU A 330 -22.66 24.60 27.89
N ALA A 331 -23.51 24.04 27.05
CA ALA A 331 -24.74 23.36 27.44
C ALA A 331 -24.47 22.14 28.33
N HIS A 332 -23.49 21.32 27.96
CA HIS A 332 -23.09 20.16 28.78
C HIS A 332 -22.55 20.54 30.14
N ASN A 333 -21.73 21.58 30.23
CA ASN A 333 -21.23 22.10 31.49
C ASN A 333 -22.33 22.70 32.36
N ALA A 334 -23.30 23.41 31.77
CA ALA A 334 -24.45 23.95 32.49
C ALA A 334 -25.38 22.82 33.01
N GLU A 335 -25.56 21.75 32.24
CA GLU A 335 -26.33 20.55 32.61
C GLU A 335 -25.71 19.86 33.85
N ARG A 336 -24.38 19.70 33.85
CA ARG A 336 -23.64 19.18 34.99
C ARG A 336 -23.73 20.08 36.24
N ALA A 337 -23.79 21.39 36.04
CA ALA A 337 -23.98 22.36 37.13
C ALA A 337 -25.43 22.45 37.63
N GLY A 338 -26.38 21.75 36.98
CA GLY A 338 -27.80 21.78 37.34
C GLY A 338 -28.55 23.03 36.89
N ASP A 339 -27.93 23.87 36.05
CA ASP A 339 -28.54 25.09 35.51
C ASP A 339 -29.36 24.82 34.23
N TYR A 340 -30.55 24.25 34.45
CA TYR A 340 -31.44 23.88 33.35
C TYR A 340 -32.00 25.09 32.58
N GLY A 341 -32.06 26.29 33.23
CA GLY A 341 -32.47 27.52 32.57
C GLY A 341 -31.49 27.92 31.45
N LYS A 342 -30.18 27.88 31.78
CA LYS A 342 -29.11 28.18 30.85
C LYS A 342 -29.03 27.11 29.74
N VAL A 343 -29.23 25.85 30.09
CA VAL A 343 -29.29 24.76 29.10
C VAL A 343 -30.38 24.99 28.06
N ALA A 344 -31.60 25.40 28.53
CA ALA A 344 -32.71 25.68 27.64
C ALA A 344 -32.45 26.87 26.71
N GLU A 345 -31.86 27.97 27.26
CA GLU A 345 -31.45 29.12 26.44
C GLU A 345 -30.47 28.73 25.34
N ILE A 346 -29.43 27.99 25.72
CA ILE A 346 -28.40 27.57 24.76
C ILE A 346 -28.98 26.65 23.70
N ARG A 347 -29.71 25.57 24.07
CA ARG A 347 -30.24 24.58 23.13
C ARG A 347 -31.32 25.14 22.21
N TYR A 348 -32.27 25.92 22.74
CA TYR A 348 -33.45 26.35 21.97
C TYR A 348 -33.29 27.71 21.27
N ALA A 349 -32.40 28.60 21.77
CA ALA A 349 -32.17 29.88 21.13
C ALA A 349 -30.82 29.88 20.36
N LYS A 350 -29.68 29.80 21.04
CA LYS A 350 -28.35 29.99 20.40
C LYS A 350 -28.00 28.90 19.38
N MET A 351 -28.20 27.63 19.75
CA MET A 351 -27.91 26.51 18.86
C MET A 351 -28.87 26.48 17.65
N ALA A 352 -30.17 26.76 17.87
CA ALA A 352 -31.16 26.79 16.79
C ALA A 352 -30.87 27.91 15.78
N GLU A 353 -30.48 29.10 16.23
CA GLU A 353 -30.07 30.21 15.36
C GLU A 353 -28.79 29.88 14.57
N THR A 354 -27.80 29.32 15.25
CA THR A 354 -26.54 28.93 14.63
C THR A 354 -26.74 27.83 13.61
N GLN A 355 -27.63 26.85 13.88
CA GLN A 355 -27.97 25.80 12.93
C GLN A 355 -28.63 26.37 11.66
N LYS A 356 -29.60 27.28 11.79
CA LYS A 356 -30.19 27.97 10.64
C LYS A 356 -29.14 28.67 9.79
N ARG A 357 -28.18 29.33 10.44
CA ARG A 357 -27.08 30.00 9.73
C ARG A 357 -26.19 29.02 8.97
N ILE A 358 -25.87 27.85 9.58
CA ILE A 358 -25.11 26.77 8.93
C ILE A 358 -25.89 26.26 7.72
N ASP A 359 -27.21 26.02 7.83
CA ASP A 359 -28.04 25.52 6.75
C ASP A 359 -28.13 26.51 5.57
N GLU A 360 -28.27 27.82 5.86
CA GLU A 360 -28.25 28.87 4.85
C GLU A 360 -26.93 28.95 4.08
N LEU A 361 -25.80 28.86 4.80
CA LEU A 361 -24.46 28.91 4.20
C LEU A 361 -24.17 27.64 3.39
N SER A 362 -24.60 26.48 3.89
CA SER A 362 -24.46 25.20 3.18
C SER A 362 -25.28 25.17 1.88
N LEU A 363 -26.49 25.75 1.89
CA LEU A 363 -27.31 25.92 0.66
C LEU A 363 -26.63 26.85 -0.35
N LYS A 364 -26.00 27.94 0.13
CA LYS A 364 -25.24 28.83 -0.76
C LYS A 364 -24.06 28.13 -1.37
N GLN A 365 -23.32 27.36 -0.60
CA GLN A 365 -22.18 26.58 -1.04
C GLN A 365 -22.59 25.52 -2.08
N SER A 366 -23.63 24.73 -1.80
CA SER A 366 -24.12 23.69 -2.73
C SER A 366 -24.71 24.24 -4.04
N SER A 367 -25.06 25.54 -4.07
CA SER A 367 -25.55 26.21 -5.29
C SER A 367 -24.39 26.63 -6.24
N ILE A 368 -23.14 26.57 -5.80
CA ILE A 368 -21.97 26.90 -6.63
C ILE A 368 -21.72 25.74 -7.59
N LYS A 369 -21.81 26.01 -8.88
CA LYS A 369 -21.42 25.05 -9.93
C LYS A 369 -19.91 25.09 -10.11
N ASP A 370 -19.28 23.91 -10.10
CA ASP A 370 -17.83 23.74 -10.22
C ASP A 370 -17.03 24.56 -9.18
N PRO A 371 -17.09 24.18 -7.88
CA PRO A 371 -16.38 24.88 -6.83
C PRO A 371 -14.87 24.75 -7.04
N ILE A 372 -14.16 25.86 -6.85
CA ILE A 372 -12.68 25.91 -6.94
C ILE A 372 -12.04 25.32 -5.70
N ILE A 373 -12.74 25.38 -4.54
CA ILE A 373 -12.28 24.86 -3.27
C ILE A 373 -13.09 23.61 -2.93
N THR A 374 -12.43 22.46 -2.82
CA THR A 374 -13.00 21.27 -2.19
C THR A 374 -12.93 21.41 -0.68
N GLU A 375 -14.04 21.18 0.02
CA GLU A 375 -14.12 21.26 1.49
C GLU A 375 -14.09 19.89 2.17
N ALA A 376 -14.37 18.84 1.42
CA ALA A 376 -14.53 17.50 1.95
C ALA A 376 -13.35 16.60 1.57
N VAL A 377 -12.86 15.86 2.56
CA VAL A 377 -11.94 14.75 2.32
C VAL A 377 -12.72 13.63 1.66
N THR A 378 -12.28 13.22 0.50
CA THR A 378 -12.87 12.18 -0.35
C THR A 378 -12.09 10.87 -0.26
N PRO A 379 -12.65 9.74 -0.75
CA PRO A 379 -11.90 8.50 -0.90
C PRO A 379 -10.62 8.64 -1.75
N GLU A 380 -10.64 9.53 -2.74
CA GLU A 380 -9.51 9.83 -3.61
C GLU A 380 -8.35 10.47 -2.85
N ASP A 381 -8.64 11.39 -1.94
CA ASP A 381 -7.62 12.04 -1.09
C ASP A 381 -6.95 11.02 -0.19
N ILE A 382 -7.74 10.12 0.41
CA ILE A 382 -7.20 9.00 1.21
C ILE A 382 -6.33 8.09 0.36
N ALA A 383 -6.79 7.72 -0.84
CA ALA A 383 -6.04 6.88 -1.76
C ALA A 383 -4.71 7.51 -2.17
N GLU A 384 -4.66 8.84 -2.33
CA GLU A 384 -3.42 9.56 -2.63
C GLU A 384 -2.42 9.51 -1.47
N VAL A 385 -2.88 9.66 -0.22
CA VAL A 385 -2.02 9.53 0.97
C VAL A 385 -1.48 8.10 1.08
N VAL A 386 -2.33 7.08 0.88
CA VAL A 386 -1.89 5.68 0.87
C VAL A 386 -0.86 5.43 -0.22
N ALA A 387 -1.06 5.99 -1.43
CA ALA A 387 -0.11 5.89 -2.52
C ALA A 387 1.25 6.50 -2.16
N LYS A 388 1.26 7.63 -1.48
CA LYS A 388 2.48 8.29 -1.02
C LYS A 388 3.23 7.46 0.03
N TRP A 389 2.52 6.80 0.96
CA TRP A 389 3.13 5.98 2.01
C TRP A 389 3.66 4.65 1.50
N THR A 390 2.93 4.02 0.59
CA THR A 390 3.23 2.66 0.10
C THR A 390 4.03 2.65 -1.20
N GLY A 391 4.05 3.77 -1.93
CA GLY A 391 4.60 3.85 -3.29
C GLY A 391 3.70 3.19 -4.36
N ILE A 392 2.50 2.74 -4.00
CA ILE A 392 1.54 2.08 -4.90
C ILE A 392 0.59 3.13 -5.46
N PRO A 393 0.40 3.26 -6.80
CA PRO A 393 -0.54 4.23 -7.38
C PRO A 393 -2.00 3.83 -7.11
N VAL A 394 -2.52 4.13 -5.94
CA VAL A 394 -3.87 3.71 -5.47
C VAL A 394 -4.99 4.45 -6.21
N ARG A 395 -4.71 5.61 -6.82
CA ARG A 395 -5.68 6.41 -7.57
C ARG A 395 -6.39 5.63 -8.69
N ARG A 396 -5.72 4.61 -9.28
CA ARG A 396 -6.30 3.71 -10.28
C ARG A 396 -7.03 2.50 -9.69
N MET A 397 -6.96 2.26 -8.38
CA MET A 397 -7.64 1.13 -7.72
C MET A 397 -9.08 1.44 -7.31
N LEU A 398 -9.50 2.70 -7.36
CA LEU A 398 -10.89 3.12 -7.14
C LEU A 398 -11.78 2.92 -8.39
N GLU A 399 -11.18 2.76 -9.58
CA GLU A 399 -11.91 2.18 -10.72
C GLU A 399 -12.35 0.77 -10.33
N SER A 400 -13.59 0.42 -10.57
CA SER A 400 -14.16 -0.84 -10.09
C SER A 400 -13.22 -2.00 -10.41
N GLU A 401 -12.56 -2.53 -9.40
CA GLU A 401 -11.60 -3.65 -9.48
C GLU A 401 -12.20 -4.82 -10.29
N ARG A 402 -13.52 -4.93 -10.22
CA ARG A 402 -14.31 -5.92 -10.95
C ARG A 402 -14.23 -5.75 -12.48
N GLU A 403 -14.36 -4.53 -12.99
CA GLU A 403 -14.27 -4.28 -14.45
C GLU A 403 -12.85 -4.45 -14.97
N LYS A 404 -11.86 -4.05 -14.17
CA LYS A 404 -10.45 -4.24 -14.47
C LYS A 404 -10.13 -5.74 -14.59
N LEU A 405 -10.54 -6.55 -13.61
CA LEU A 405 -10.29 -8.00 -13.62
C LEU A 405 -11.01 -8.73 -14.76
N LEU A 406 -12.17 -8.24 -15.21
CA LEU A 406 -12.86 -8.81 -16.38
C LEU A 406 -12.14 -8.56 -17.70
N ARG A 407 -11.31 -7.53 -17.80
CA ARG A 407 -10.51 -7.19 -19.01
C ARG A 407 -9.06 -7.67 -18.93
N MET A 408 -8.72 -8.47 -17.90
CA MET A 408 -7.34 -8.84 -17.57
C MET A 408 -6.61 -9.50 -18.75
N GLU A 409 -7.24 -10.45 -19.46
CA GLU A 409 -6.63 -11.14 -20.57
C GLU A 409 -6.29 -10.16 -21.72
N ALA A 410 -7.21 -9.26 -22.04
CA ALA A 410 -7.01 -8.28 -23.11
C ALA A 410 -5.85 -7.32 -22.78
N GLU A 411 -5.70 -6.95 -21.51
CA GLU A 411 -4.58 -6.10 -21.08
C GLU A 411 -3.24 -6.84 -21.09
N LEU A 412 -3.22 -8.10 -20.64
CA LEU A 412 -2.00 -8.92 -20.67
C LEU A 412 -1.54 -9.21 -22.11
N HIS A 413 -2.48 -9.41 -23.05
CA HIS A 413 -2.17 -9.59 -24.48
C HIS A 413 -1.55 -8.35 -25.14
N LYS A 414 -1.68 -7.17 -24.56
CA LYS A 414 -0.97 -5.98 -25.08
C LYS A 414 0.54 -6.09 -24.96
N ARG A 415 1.04 -6.89 -23.99
CA ARG A 415 2.48 -7.09 -23.75
C ARG A 415 2.98 -8.49 -24.08
N VAL A 416 2.10 -9.49 -24.01
CA VAL A 416 2.47 -10.90 -24.20
C VAL A 416 1.75 -11.43 -25.43
N VAL A 417 2.51 -11.73 -26.46
CA VAL A 417 2.01 -12.29 -27.72
C VAL A 417 1.88 -13.80 -27.59
N GLY A 418 0.77 -14.35 -28.10
CA GLY A 418 0.46 -15.77 -27.96
C GLY A 418 0.14 -16.16 -26.52
N GLN A 419 0.50 -17.35 -26.11
CA GLN A 419 0.42 -17.84 -24.71
C GLN A 419 -0.99 -17.77 -24.09
N ASN A 420 -2.05 -17.97 -24.91
CA ASN A 420 -3.45 -17.80 -24.49
C ASN A 420 -3.79 -18.66 -23.26
N ALA A 421 -3.40 -19.95 -23.26
CA ALA A 421 -3.64 -20.85 -22.15
C ALA A 421 -2.94 -20.39 -20.84
N ALA A 422 -1.75 -19.81 -20.96
CA ALA A 422 -1.02 -19.28 -19.80
C ALA A 422 -1.70 -18.03 -19.23
N ILE A 423 -2.13 -17.11 -20.08
CA ILE A 423 -2.82 -15.89 -19.69
C ILE A 423 -4.17 -16.21 -19.05
N GLU A 424 -4.95 -17.12 -19.63
CA GLU A 424 -6.23 -17.57 -19.10
C GLU A 424 -6.09 -18.21 -17.72
N ALA A 425 -5.16 -19.18 -17.56
CA ALA A 425 -4.93 -19.86 -16.29
C ALA A 425 -4.52 -18.89 -15.15
N VAL A 426 -3.64 -17.94 -15.45
CA VAL A 426 -3.23 -16.91 -14.49
C VAL A 426 -4.39 -15.97 -14.16
N SER A 427 -5.15 -15.53 -15.16
CA SER A 427 -6.29 -14.63 -14.98
C SER A 427 -7.37 -15.27 -14.11
N ASP A 428 -7.68 -16.54 -14.33
CA ASP A 428 -8.66 -17.28 -13.55
C ASP A 428 -8.22 -17.50 -12.11
N ALA A 429 -6.94 -17.80 -11.88
CA ALA A 429 -6.43 -17.94 -10.51
C ALA A 429 -6.50 -16.61 -9.74
N VAL A 430 -6.13 -15.50 -10.37
CA VAL A 430 -6.24 -14.17 -9.78
C VAL A 430 -7.70 -13.80 -9.50
N ARG A 431 -8.63 -14.09 -10.41
CA ARG A 431 -10.07 -13.88 -10.22
C ARG A 431 -10.61 -14.71 -9.06
N ARG A 432 -10.25 -15.99 -8.95
CA ARG A 432 -10.65 -16.86 -7.82
C ARG A 432 -10.20 -16.28 -6.48
N SER A 433 -8.96 -15.84 -6.40
CA SER A 433 -8.40 -15.23 -5.20
C SER A 433 -9.13 -13.93 -4.83
N ARG A 434 -9.36 -13.04 -5.80
CA ARG A 434 -10.04 -11.75 -5.56
C ARG A 434 -11.55 -11.88 -5.29
N ALA A 435 -12.16 -12.96 -5.74
CA ALA A 435 -13.56 -13.29 -5.40
C ALA A 435 -13.73 -13.91 -4.00
N GLY A 436 -12.64 -14.07 -3.23
CA GLY A 436 -12.70 -14.70 -1.90
C GLY A 436 -12.96 -16.22 -1.93
N LEU A 437 -12.76 -16.86 -3.09
CA LEU A 437 -12.99 -18.30 -3.26
C LEU A 437 -11.75 -19.15 -2.94
N GLN A 438 -10.63 -18.49 -2.61
CA GLN A 438 -9.37 -19.13 -2.25
C GLN A 438 -9.13 -19.02 -0.73
N ASN A 439 -8.26 -19.86 -0.18
CA ASN A 439 -7.89 -19.78 1.23
C ASN A 439 -7.13 -18.49 1.52
N GLU A 440 -7.66 -17.64 2.39
CA GLU A 440 -7.09 -16.35 2.79
C GLU A 440 -5.67 -16.42 3.39
N LYS A 441 -5.24 -17.62 3.77
CA LYS A 441 -3.89 -17.85 4.31
C LYS A 441 -2.82 -18.07 3.25
N ARG A 442 -3.17 -18.15 1.96
CA ARG A 442 -2.24 -18.42 0.86
C ARG A 442 -1.91 -17.16 0.07
N PRO A 443 -0.81 -17.13 -0.72
CA PRO A 443 -0.57 -16.08 -1.73
C PRO A 443 -1.74 -15.92 -2.70
N ILE A 444 -1.86 -14.76 -3.37
CA ILE A 444 -2.88 -14.51 -4.41
C ILE A 444 -2.86 -15.59 -5.50
N GLY A 445 -1.66 -16.07 -5.86
CA GLY A 445 -1.46 -17.15 -6.80
C GLY A 445 -0.04 -17.68 -6.73
N SER A 446 0.11 -18.96 -7.01
CA SER A 446 1.40 -19.64 -7.08
C SER A 446 1.48 -20.43 -8.38
N PHE A 447 2.46 -20.11 -9.23
CA PHE A 447 2.57 -20.61 -10.58
C PHE A 447 3.95 -21.19 -10.86
N LEU A 448 3.98 -22.30 -11.59
CA LEU A 448 5.20 -22.83 -12.18
C LEU A 448 5.14 -22.70 -13.71
N PHE A 449 5.95 -21.80 -14.27
CA PHE A 449 6.04 -21.53 -15.71
C PHE A 449 7.10 -22.42 -16.34
N MET A 450 6.70 -23.34 -17.19
CA MET A 450 7.58 -24.27 -17.90
C MET A 450 7.67 -23.90 -19.37
N GLY A 451 8.81 -24.12 -19.99
CA GLY A 451 9.01 -23.87 -21.42
C GLY A 451 10.43 -23.47 -21.78
N THR A 452 10.72 -23.37 -23.06
CA THR A 452 12.03 -22.95 -23.59
C THR A 452 12.36 -21.50 -23.23
N THR A 453 13.59 -21.09 -23.43
CA THR A 453 14.00 -19.69 -23.17
C THR A 453 13.41 -18.73 -24.20
N GLY A 454 13.03 -17.51 -23.77
CA GLY A 454 12.58 -16.47 -24.69
C GLY A 454 11.12 -16.56 -25.16
N VAL A 455 10.29 -17.43 -24.56
CA VAL A 455 8.86 -17.60 -24.90
C VAL A 455 7.91 -16.64 -24.17
N GLY A 456 8.44 -15.76 -23.29
CA GLY A 456 7.62 -14.75 -22.63
C GLY A 456 7.36 -14.97 -21.14
N LYS A 457 7.94 -16.01 -20.48
CA LYS A 457 7.73 -16.31 -19.04
C LYS A 457 7.95 -15.08 -18.13
N THR A 458 9.10 -14.43 -18.26
CA THR A 458 9.43 -13.23 -17.47
C THR A 458 8.60 -12.02 -17.88
N GLU A 459 8.22 -11.91 -19.15
CA GLU A 459 7.38 -10.80 -19.64
C GLU A 459 5.95 -10.88 -19.09
N LEU A 460 5.39 -12.09 -19.00
CA LEU A 460 4.08 -12.29 -18.35
C LEU A 460 4.13 -11.89 -16.86
N ALA A 461 5.22 -12.21 -16.16
CA ALA A 461 5.40 -11.79 -14.77
C ALA A 461 5.45 -10.26 -14.62
N LYS A 462 6.12 -9.56 -15.54
CA LYS A 462 6.14 -8.08 -15.57
C LYS A 462 4.78 -7.49 -15.91
N ALA A 463 4.10 -8.05 -16.92
CA ALA A 463 2.77 -7.63 -17.32
C ALA A 463 1.76 -7.79 -16.16
N LEU A 464 1.88 -8.87 -15.39
CA LEU A 464 1.09 -9.08 -14.17
C LEU A 464 1.37 -8.03 -13.09
N ALA A 465 2.65 -7.72 -12.84
CA ALA A 465 3.03 -6.70 -11.87
C ALA A 465 2.47 -5.32 -12.28
N GLU A 466 2.61 -4.94 -13.54
CA GLU A 466 2.05 -3.70 -14.07
C GLU A 466 0.51 -3.68 -14.00
N PHE A 467 -0.14 -4.76 -14.38
CA PHE A 467 -1.60 -4.83 -14.37
C PHE A 467 -2.18 -4.77 -12.95
N LEU A 468 -1.64 -5.55 -12.02
CA LEU A 468 -2.19 -5.68 -10.67
C LEU A 468 -1.74 -4.56 -9.73
N PHE A 469 -0.49 -4.12 -9.88
CA PHE A 469 0.15 -3.15 -8.96
C PHE A 469 0.48 -1.83 -9.64
N ASN A 470 0.11 -1.65 -10.93
CA ASN A 470 0.30 -0.47 -11.78
C ASN A 470 1.78 -0.03 -11.95
N ASP A 471 2.73 -0.90 -11.66
CA ASP A 471 4.15 -0.65 -11.84
C ASP A 471 4.87 -1.99 -12.12
N GLU A 472 5.58 -2.08 -13.23
CA GLU A 472 6.37 -3.27 -13.57
C GLU A 472 7.53 -3.52 -12.59
N ASN A 473 7.96 -2.47 -11.85
CA ASN A 473 8.99 -2.59 -10.82
C ASN A 473 8.46 -3.20 -9.51
N MET A 474 7.13 -3.43 -9.40
CA MET A 474 6.53 -4.20 -8.31
C MET A 474 6.73 -5.70 -8.53
N MET A 475 7.84 -6.05 -9.14
CA MET A 475 8.33 -7.41 -9.31
C MET A 475 9.69 -7.56 -8.61
N THR A 476 9.82 -8.58 -7.77
CA THR A 476 11.08 -9.01 -7.18
C THR A 476 11.57 -10.24 -7.93
N ARG A 477 12.69 -10.12 -8.65
CA ARG A 477 13.31 -11.25 -9.35
C ARG A 477 14.47 -11.78 -8.56
N ILE A 478 14.48 -13.09 -8.30
CA ILE A 478 15.55 -13.82 -7.65
C ILE A 478 15.99 -14.96 -8.58
N ASP A 479 17.27 -14.96 -8.95
CA ASP A 479 17.85 -16.01 -9.78
C ASP A 479 18.25 -17.20 -8.91
N MET A 480 17.59 -18.33 -9.09
CA MET A 480 17.82 -19.53 -8.30
C MET A 480 19.15 -20.21 -8.59
N SER A 481 19.83 -19.85 -9.68
CA SER A 481 21.18 -20.32 -9.96
C SER A 481 22.22 -19.85 -8.92
N GLU A 482 21.92 -18.77 -8.16
CA GLU A 482 22.75 -18.30 -7.04
C GLU A 482 22.55 -19.13 -5.76
N TYR A 483 21.55 -20.02 -5.72
CA TYR A 483 21.12 -20.78 -4.54
C TYR A 483 21.27 -22.29 -4.72
N GLN A 484 22.29 -22.72 -5.44
CA GLN A 484 22.58 -24.14 -5.69
C GLN A 484 23.17 -24.84 -4.46
N GLU A 485 23.84 -24.10 -3.59
CA GLU A 485 24.52 -24.66 -2.42
C GLU A 485 23.69 -24.43 -1.14
N ARG A 486 23.76 -25.38 -0.22
CA ARG A 486 22.98 -25.36 1.03
C ARG A 486 23.20 -24.08 1.86
N HIS A 487 24.43 -23.58 1.92
CA HIS A 487 24.71 -22.36 2.69
C HIS A 487 24.21 -21.08 2.01
N SER A 488 23.99 -21.08 0.69
CA SER A 488 23.42 -19.93 0.01
C SER A 488 21.92 -19.78 0.30
N VAL A 489 21.23 -20.87 0.68
CA VAL A 489 19.78 -20.86 1.02
C VAL A 489 19.51 -19.94 2.23
N SER A 490 20.43 -19.85 3.17
CA SER A 490 20.30 -18.93 4.31
C SER A 490 20.23 -17.46 3.91
N ARG A 491 20.74 -17.07 2.74
CA ARG A 491 20.64 -15.70 2.24
C ARG A 491 19.19 -15.32 1.85
N LEU A 492 18.32 -16.29 1.57
CA LEU A 492 16.90 -16.01 1.28
C LEU A 492 16.14 -15.55 2.52
N VAL A 493 16.43 -16.15 3.68
CA VAL A 493 15.69 -15.95 4.93
C VAL A 493 16.48 -15.11 5.94
N GLY A 494 17.81 -15.03 5.76
CA GLY A 494 18.77 -14.38 6.65
C GLY A 494 19.74 -15.38 7.30
N ALA A 495 20.92 -14.91 7.68
CA ALA A 495 21.93 -15.75 8.34
C ALA A 495 21.55 -16.04 9.80
N PRO A 496 21.85 -17.24 10.34
CA PRO A 496 21.64 -17.55 11.75
C PRO A 496 22.48 -16.66 12.68
N PRO A 497 22.10 -16.50 13.96
CA PRO A 497 22.87 -15.75 14.93
C PRO A 497 24.32 -16.25 15.02
N GLY A 498 25.29 -15.34 14.96
CA GLY A 498 26.73 -15.64 15.03
C GLY A 498 27.41 -15.88 13.69
N TYR A 499 26.72 -15.86 12.57
CA TYR A 499 27.29 -15.94 11.22
C TYR A 499 27.42 -14.55 10.58
N VAL A 500 28.39 -14.41 9.66
CA VAL A 500 28.58 -13.19 8.87
C VAL A 500 27.33 -12.92 8.05
N GLY A 501 26.83 -11.65 8.11
CA GLY A 501 25.58 -11.26 7.43
C GLY A 501 24.32 -11.40 8.28
N TYR A 502 24.38 -11.69 9.58
CA TYR A 502 23.22 -11.75 10.47
C TYR A 502 22.44 -10.42 10.52
N ASP A 503 23.14 -9.28 10.46
CA ASP A 503 22.50 -7.96 10.44
C ASP A 503 21.83 -7.62 9.11
N GLU A 504 22.27 -8.25 8.02
CA GLU A 504 21.62 -8.19 6.72
C GLU A 504 20.41 -9.12 6.74
N GLY A 505 19.21 -8.59 6.49
CA GLY A 505 18.00 -9.42 6.37
C GLY A 505 18.07 -10.38 5.19
N GLY A 506 17.22 -11.41 5.14
CA GLY A 506 17.15 -12.32 4.00
C GLY A 506 16.66 -11.60 2.73
N GLN A 507 17.24 -11.93 1.57
CA GLN A 507 16.89 -11.27 0.30
C GLN A 507 15.40 -11.39 -0.04
N LEU A 508 14.81 -12.57 0.12
CA LEU A 508 13.41 -12.81 -0.14
C LEU A 508 12.52 -12.12 0.92
N THR A 509 12.86 -12.29 2.19
CA THR A 509 12.05 -11.73 3.29
C THR A 509 12.09 -10.20 3.31
N GLU A 510 13.28 -9.58 3.10
CA GLU A 510 13.39 -8.13 3.03
C GLU A 510 12.72 -7.54 1.78
N ALA A 511 12.81 -8.21 0.62
CA ALA A 511 12.17 -7.76 -0.60
C ALA A 511 10.63 -7.71 -0.45
N VAL A 512 10.03 -8.76 0.09
CA VAL A 512 8.58 -8.82 0.30
C VAL A 512 8.15 -7.90 1.45
N ARG A 513 8.96 -7.75 2.50
CA ARG A 513 8.69 -6.79 3.57
C ARG A 513 8.63 -5.35 3.05
N ARG A 514 9.52 -4.99 2.11
CA ARG A 514 9.53 -3.66 1.47
C ARG A 514 8.43 -3.49 0.43
N LYS A 515 8.06 -4.57 -0.26
CA LYS A 515 7.04 -4.59 -1.31
C LYS A 515 6.05 -5.72 -1.06
N PRO A 516 5.14 -5.57 -0.07
CA PRO A 516 4.20 -6.63 0.31
C PRO A 516 3.19 -6.96 -0.80
N TYR A 517 2.99 -6.05 -1.73
CA TYR A 517 2.19 -6.22 -2.95
C TYR A 517 3.13 -6.30 -4.14
N SER A 518 3.55 -7.50 -4.49
CA SER A 518 4.50 -7.70 -5.58
C SER A 518 4.37 -9.06 -6.22
N VAL A 519 4.91 -9.17 -7.43
CA VAL A 519 5.18 -10.46 -8.07
C VAL A 519 6.57 -10.91 -7.65
N VAL A 520 6.66 -12.05 -7.02
CA VAL A 520 7.94 -12.70 -6.68
C VAL A 520 8.26 -13.72 -7.76
N LEU A 521 9.26 -13.42 -8.57
CA LEU A 521 9.73 -14.28 -9.65
C LEU A 521 11.01 -15.02 -9.22
N LEU A 522 10.90 -16.33 -9.06
CA LEU A 522 12.02 -17.24 -8.81
C LEU A 522 12.45 -17.86 -10.13
N ASP A 523 13.49 -17.31 -10.74
CA ASP A 523 13.93 -17.68 -12.07
C ASP A 523 14.85 -18.91 -12.04
N GLU A 524 14.74 -19.83 -12.98
CA GLU A 524 15.52 -21.07 -13.11
C GLU A 524 15.44 -21.96 -11.84
N SER A 525 14.22 -22.19 -11.34
CA SER A 525 13.96 -22.90 -10.09
C SER A 525 14.53 -24.32 -10.04
N GLU A 526 14.73 -24.99 -11.20
CA GLU A 526 15.37 -26.32 -11.30
C GLU A 526 16.83 -26.36 -10.83
N LYS A 527 17.49 -25.19 -10.77
CA LYS A 527 18.90 -25.08 -10.31
C LYS A 527 19.01 -24.90 -8.80
N ALA A 528 17.91 -24.63 -8.12
CA ALA A 528 17.90 -24.37 -6.69
C ALA A 528 18.23 -25.62 -5.85
N HIS A 529 18.90 -25.42 -4.72
CA HIS A 529 19.07 -26.48 -3.72
C HIS A 529 17.71 -26.95 -3.20
N PRO A 530 17.50 -28.25 -2.92
CA PRO A 530 16.21 -28.78 -2.44
C PRO A 530 15.67 -28.11 -1.17
N ASP A 531 16.51 -27.54 -0.33
CA ASP A 531 16.09 -26.83 0.89
C ASP A 531 15.36 -25.51 0.58
N VAL A 532 15.55 -24.90 -0.60
CA VAL A 532 14.74 -23.75 -1.07
C VAL A 532 13.27 -24.12 -1.14
N PHE A 533 12.97 -25.29 -1.72
CA PHE A 533 11.57 -25.76 -1.82
C PHE A 533 10.94 -25.99 -0.43
N ASN A 534 11.71 -26.43 0.56
CA ASN A 534 11.23 -26.60 1.94
C ASN A 534 10.82 -25.27 2.57
N ILE A 535 11.57 -24.18 2.31
CA ILE A 535 11.22 -22.83 2.76
C ILE A 535 9.96 -22.34 2.05
N LEU A 536 9.87 -22.56 0.74
CA LEU A 536 8.70 -22.13 -0.05
C LEU A 536 7.43 -22.89 0.32
N LEU A 537 7.49 -24.12 0.85
CA LEU A 537 6.33 -24.83 1.36
C LEU A 537 5.62 -24.03 2.45
N GLN A 538 6.36 -23.39 3.35
CA GLN A 538 5.77 -22.54 4.40
C GLN A 538 5.02 -21.34 3.79
N VAL A 539 5.58 -20.74 2.74
CA VAL A 539 4.92 -19.64 2.02
C VAL A 539 3.63 -20.11 1.33
N LEU A 540 3.68 -21.28 0.69
CA LEU A 540 2.52 -21.83 -0.06
C LEU A 540 1.39 -22.31 0.87
N ASP A 541 1.70 -22.79 2.08
CA ASP A 541 0.70 -23.29 3.03
C ASP A 541 0.10 -22.19 3.91
N ASP A 542 0.99 -21.37 4.52
CA ASP A 542 0.62 -20.40 5.55
C ASP A 542 0.61 -18.96 5.05
N GLY A 543 1.10 -18.69 3.82
CA GLY A 543 1.25 -17.34 3.26
C GLY A 543 2.20 -16.45 4.08
N ARG A 544 3.12 -17.04 4.82
CA ARG A 544 4.07 -16.31 5.67
C ARG A 544 5.43 -17.01 5.72
N LEU A 545 6.45 -16.24 5.99
CA LEU A 545 7.81 -16.76 6.18
C LEU A 545 8.47 -16.03 7.35
N THR A 546 8.99 -16.80 8.32
CA THR A 546 9.70 -16.21 9.47
C THR A 546 11.17 -16.09 9.14
N ASP A 547 11.73 -14.89 9.29
CA ASP A 547 13.16 -14.65 9.10
C ASP A 547 14.01 -15.17 10.30
N ASN A 548 15.30 -15.21 10.14
CA ASN A 548 16.21 -15.67 11.21
C ASN A 548 16.30 -14.70 12.41
N LYS A 549 15.67 -13.53 12.34
CA LYS A 549 15.50 -12.59 13.45
C LYS A 549 14.17 -12.80 14.19
N GLY A 550 13.39 -13.83 13.81
CA GLY A 550 12.08 -14.14 14.40
C GLY A 550 10.94 -13.28 13.86
N ARG A 551 11.17 -12.42 12.85
CA ARG A 551 10.13 -11.57 12.27
C ARG A 551 9.36 -12.34 11.20
N THR A 552 8.05 -12.32 11.28
CA THR A 552 7.17 -12.93 10.28
C THR A 552 6.87 -11.97 9.15
N VAL A 553 7.14 -12.39 7.92
CA VAL A 553 6.86 -11.64 6.68
C VAL A 553 5.62 -12.24 6.01
N ASP A 554 4.66 -11.40 5.67
CA ASP A 554 3.40 -11.77 5.04
C ASP A 554 3.51 -11.83 3.52
N PHE A 555 3.15 -12.97 2.93
CA PHE A 555 3.15 -13.24 1.48
C PHE A 555 1.75 -13.33 0.89
N LYS A 556 0.68 -13.14 1.67
CA LYS A 556 -0.71 -13.31 1.22
C LYS A 556 -1.09 -12.39 0.06
N ASN A 557 -0.45 -11.24 -0.02
CA ASN A 557 -0.68 -10.25 -1.08
C ASN A 557 0.32 -10.35 -2.24
N THR A 558 1.12 -11.41 -2.28
CA THR A 558 2.08 -11.64 -3.36
C THR A 558 1.57 -12.66 -4.38
N ILE A 559 2.12 -12.60 -5.59
CA ILE A 559 2.01 -13.67 -6.58
C ILE A 559 3.38 -14.32 -6.70
N LEU A 560 3.45 -15.63 -6.45
CA LEU A 560 4.69 -16.39 -6.55
C LEU A 560 4.76 -17.05 -7.92
N ILE A 561 5.76 -16.71 -8.71
CA ILE A 561 6.01 -17.30 -10.02
C ILE A 561 7.39 -17.95 -9.99
N MET A 562 7.42 -19.22 -10.32
CA MET A 562 8.67 -19.97 -10.54
C MET A 562 8.81 -20.23 -12.02
N THR A 563 9.98 -20.03 -12.60
CA THR A 563 10.24 -20.44 -13.98
C THR A 563 11.14 -21.67 -14.00
N SER A 564 10.92 -22.53 -14.99
CA SER A 564 11.75 -23.71 -15.22
C SER A 564 11.91 -23.99 -16.70
N ASN A 565 13.09 -24.49 -17.06
CA ASN A 565 13.41 -24.99 -18.40
C ASN A 565 13.42 -26.53 -18.44
N VAL A 566 12.95 -27.20 -17.39
CA VAL A 566 12.82 -28.67 -17.36
C VAL A 566 11.89 -29.12 -18.48
N GLY A 567 12.32 -30.11 -19.23
CA GLY A 567 11.56 -30.62 -20.41
C GLY A 567 11.69 -29.78 -21.66
N ALA A 568 12.58 -28.77 -21.71
CA ALA A 568 12.79 -27.96 -22.90
C ALA A 568 13.15 -28.82 -24.14
N ASP A 569 13.98 -29.86 -23.97
CA ASP A 569 14.37 -30.79 -25.04
C ASP A 569 13.17 -31.58 -25.56
N ILE A 570 12.25 -31.98 -24.67
CA ILE A 570 11.00 -32.66 -25.04
C ILE A 570 10.14 -31.72 -25.84
N ILE A 571 9.91 -30.50 -25.35
CA ILE A 571 9.11 -29.48 -26.05
C ILE A 571 9.69 -29.22 -27.43
N GLN A 572 11.00 -29.10 -27.56
CA GLN A 572 11.66 -28.87 -28.85
C GLN A 572 11.48 -30.07 -29.80
N SER A 573 11.60 -31.29 -29.32
CA SER A 573 11.40 -32.49 -30.15
C SER A 573 9.97 -32.64 -30.69
N TYR A 574 8.97 -32.23 -29.88
CA TYR A 574 7.58 -32.19 -30.33
C TYR A 574 7.32 -31.07 -31.34
N MET A 575 8.00 -29.93 -31.21
CA MET A 575 7.88 -28.83 -32.18
C MET A 575 8.48 -29.18 -33.55
N GLU A 576 9.58 -29.93 -33.60
CA GLU A 576 10.13 -30.43 -34.82
C GLU A 576 9.16 -31.38 -35.55
N LYS A 577 8.30 -32.09 -34.79
CA LYS A 577 7.23 -32.95 -35.34
C LYS A 577 6.00 -32.15 -35.80
N ILE A 578 5.76 -30.96 -35.21
CA ILE A 578 4.65 -30.07 -35.57
C ILE A 578 5.04 -29.11 -36.69
N SER A 579 6.33 -28.81 -36.89
CA SER A 579 6.86 -27.97 -37.97
C SER A 579 6.68 -28.65 -39.32
N PRO A 580 6.36 -27.96 -40.41
CA PRO A 580 5.35 -28.30 -41.40
C PRO A 580 5.52 -29.67 -41.97
N LEU A 581 4.46 -30.47 -41.91
CA LEU A 581 4.22 -31.51 -42.94
C LEU A 581 4.47 -30.86 -44.31
N PRO A 582 5.35 -31.44 -45.15
CA PRO A 582 5.68 -30.87 -46.44
C PRO A 582 4.37 -30.62 -47.19
N THR A 583 4.16 -29.37 -47.58
CA THR A 583 3.13 -29.04 -48.55
C THR A 583 3.30 -30.00 -49.71
N VAL A 584 2.37 -30.93 -49.87
CA VAL A 584 2.31 -31.83 -51.03
C VAL A 584 2.38 -30.92 -52.25
N GLY A 585 3.48 -31.03 -53.00
CA GLY A 585 3.75 -30.19 -54.14
C GLY A 585 2.55 -30.19 -55.07
N ARG A 586 2.01 -29.02 -55.34
CA ARG A 586 1.16 -28.83 -56.49
C ARG A 586 1.98 -29.13 -57.71
N ASN A 587 1.78 -30.29 -58.27
CA ASN A 587 2.09 -30.51 -59.66
C ASN A 587 1.16 -29.62 -60.49
N ASP A 588 1.74 -28.56 -61.02
CA ASP A 588 1.16 -27.78 -62.10
C ASP A 588 1.14 -28.66 -63.31
N ASN A 589 0.00 -29.30 -63.59
CA ASN A 589 -0.51 -29.67 -64.93
C ASN A 589 -1.81 -30.45 -64.72
N GLU A 590 -2.92 -29.78 -64.85
CA GLU A 590 -4.08 -30.16 -65.62
C GLU A 590 -5.23 -29.18 -65.44
N SER A 591 -5.50 -28.43 -66.50
CA SER A 591 -6.72 -27.67 -66.69
C SER A 591 -7.90 -28.63 -66.82
N VAL A 592 -8.99 -28.40 -66.04
CA VAL A 592 -10.41 -28.49 -66.47
C VAL A 592 -11.33 -28.33 -65.25
N GLY A 593 -12.12 -27.30 -65.27
CA GLY A 593 -13.41 -26.97 -64.70
C GLY A 593 -14.01 -27.80 -63.56
N ARG A 594 -14.29 -27.05 -62.48
CA ARG A 594 -15.57 -26.98 -61.72
C ARG A 594 -15.37 -26.29 -60.37
N ASN A 595 -15.81 -25.07 -60.31
CA ASN A 595 -16.11 -24.40 -59.06
C ASN A 595 -17.23 -25.17 -58.36
N ASP A 596 -17.06 -25.56 -57.09
CA ASP A 596 -18.05 -25.78 -56.03
C ASP A 596 -17.65 -26.80 -54.94
N LYS A 597 -16.38 -27.28 -54.91
CA LYS A 597 -15.92 -28.18 -53.82
C LYS A 597 -14.64 -27.75 -53.09
N LEU A 598 -14.16 -26.53 -53.28
CA LEU A 598 -12.88 -26.10 -52.74
C LEU A 598 -12.97 -25.47 -51.35
N GLU A 599 -14.15 -25.01 -50.90
CA GLU A 599 -14.28 -24.44 -49.54
C GLU A 599 -14.41 -25.52 -48.43
N SER A 600 -15.01 -26.67 -48.71
CA SER A 600 -15.18 -27.74 -47.72
C SER A 600 -13.88 -28.54 -47.46
N SER A 601 -12.95 -28.63 -48.41
CA SER A 601 -11.71 -29.41 -48.25
C SER A 601 -10.63 -28.62 -47.50
N SER A 602 -10.61 -27.28 -47.60
CA SER A 602 -9.66 -26.44 -46.85
C SER A 602 -10.04 -26.32 -45.35
N VAL A 603 -11.34 -26.29 -45.03
CA VAL A 603 -11.83 -26.25 -43.63
C VAL A 603 -11.60 -27.60 -42.95
N ILE A 604 -11.84 -28.72 -43.64
CA ILE A 604 -11.61 -30.06 -43.08
C ILE A 604 -10.11 -30.33 -42.86
N SER A 605 -9.21 -29.82 -43.70
CA SER A 605 -7.76 -29.97 -43.48
C SER A 605 -7.29 -29.13 -42.29
N SER A 606 -7.82 -27.92 -42.10
CA SER A 606 -7.45 -27.05 -40.97
C SER A 606 -7.93 -27.58 -39.62
N GLU A 607 -9.12 -28.18 -39.54
CA GLU A 607 -9.63 -28.81 -38.32
C GLU A 607 -8.87 -30.08 -37.94
N VAL A 608 -8.48 -30.89 -38.91
CA VAL A 608 -7.67 -32.10 -38.68
C VAL A 608 -6.25 -31.74 -38.26
N GLU A 609 -5.63 -30.72 -38.87
CA GLU A 609 -4.31 -30.23 -38.47
C GLU A 609 -4.36 -29.65 -37.04
N LYS A 610 -5.40 -28.90 -36.69
CA LYS A 610 -5.62 -28.36 -35.34
C LYS A 610 -5.78 -29.48 -34.32
N SER A 611 -6.60 -30.49 -34.61
CA SER A 611 -6.81 -31.65 -33.75
C SER A 611 -5.54 -32.47 -33.51
N VAL A 612 -4.70 -32.65 -34.56
CA VAL A 612 -3.41 -33.33 -34.42
C VAL A 612 -2.41 -32.52 -33.60
N LYS A 613 -2.36 -31.21 -33.81
CA LYS A 613 -1.54 -30.28 -32.99
C LYS A 613 -1.94 -30.33 -31.53
N ASP A 614 -3.23 -30.24 -31.21
CA ASP A 614 -3.75 -30.27 -29.84
C ASP A 614 -3.42 -31.59 -29.13
N LYS A 615 -3.50 -32.73 -29.86
CA LYS A 615 -3.12 -34.03 -29.34
C LYS A 615 -1.62 -34.13 -29.05
N LEU A 616 -0.76 -33.66 -29.98
CA LEU A 616 0.69 -33.65 -29.79
C LEU A 616 1.10 -32.73 -28.62
N LEU A 617 0.43 -31.59 -28.44
CA LEU A 617 0.66 -30.70 -27.28
C LEU A 617 0.23 -31.35 -25.97
N SER A 618 -0.88 -32.10 -25.98
CA SER A 618 -1.34 -32.87 -24.81
C SER A 618 -0.35 -33.96 -24.41
N ASP A 619 0.17 -34.71 -25.39
CA ASP A 619 1.17 -35.75 -25.15
C ASP A 619 2.49 -35.16 -24.64
N CYS A 620 2.94 -34.06 -25.24
CA CYS A 620 4.11 -33.29 -24.81
C CYS A 620 3.95 -32.84 -23.34
N ARG A 621 2.79 -32.28 -22.97
CA ARG A 621 2.48 -31.86 -21.62
C ARG A 621 2.56 -33.02 -20.63
N GLY A 622 2.07 -34.19 -21.02
CA GLY A 622 2.15 -35.40 -20.20
C GLY A 622 3.60 -35.83 -19.91
N GLU A 623 4.44 -35.91 -20.95
CA GLU A 623 5.85 -36.28 -20.80
C GLU A 623 6.64 -35.25 -19.95
N VAL A 624 6.42 -33.97 -20.20
CA VAL A 624 7.07 -32.90 -19.44
C VAL A 624 6.67 -32.93 -17.95
N LEU A 625 5.39 -33.20 -17.65
CA LEU A 625 4.91 -33.38 -16.28
C LEU A 625 5.54 -34.59 -15.59
N GLU A 626 5.78 -35.69 -16.31
CA GLU A 626 6.47 -36.87 -15.77
C GLU A 626 7.93 -36.55 -15.39
N VAL A 627 8.64 -35.80 -16.21
CA VAL A 627 10.00 -35.37 -15.91
C VAL A 627 9.99 -34.40 -14.71
N LEU A 628 9.03 -33.49 -14.65
CA LEU A 628 8.87 -32.56 -13.53
C LEU A 628 8.64 -33.30 -12.20
N LYS A 629 7.79 -34.32 -12.17
CA LYS A 629 7.53 -35.14 -10.97
C LYS A 629 8.76 -35.88 -10.47
N ARG A 630 9.76 -36.13 -11.33
CA ARG A 630 11.05 -36.71 -10.95
C ARG A 630 12.04 -35.68 -10.41
N THR A 631 11.92 -34.44 -10.87
CA THR A 631 12.83 -33.34 -10.52
C THR A 631 12.39 -32.61 -9.25
N VAL A 632 11.09 -32.38 -9.11
CA VAL A 632 10.50 -31.64 -7.98
C VAL A 632 9.65 -32.56 -7.12
N ARG A 633 9.75 -32.43 -5.80
CA ARG A 633 9.00 -33.28 -4.85
C ARG A 633 7.48 -33.16 -5.08
N PRO A 634 6.74 -34.31 -5.10
CA PRO A 634 5.31 -34.29 -5.31
C PRO A 634 4.55 -33.43 -4.30
N GLU A 635 5.05 -33.35 -3.06
CA GLU A 635 4.48 -32.53 -2.00
C GLU A 635 4.47 -31.04 -2.34
N PHE A 636 5.52 -30.55 -3.00
CA PHE A 636 5.63 -29.18 -3.46
C PHE A 636 4.69 -28.91 -4.64
N LEU A 637 4.66 -29.81 -5.63
CA LEU A 637 3.80 -29.68 -6.80
C LEU A 637 2.31 -29.62 -6.46
N ASN A 638 1.87 -30.37 -5.43
CA ASN A 638 0.49 -30.38 -4.97
C ASN A 638 0.04 -29.08 -4.28
N ARG A 639 0.98 -28.18 -3.96
CA ARG A 639 0.70 -26.90 -3.30
C ARG A 639 0.72 -25.71 -4.26
N ILE A 640 1.25 -25.91 -5.45
CA ILE A 640 1.22 -24.92 -6.54
C ILE A 640 -0.20 -24.89 -7.11
N ASP A 641 -0.74 -23.70 -7.33
CA ASP A 641 -2.10 -23.54 -7.87
C ASP A 641 -2.18 -24.02 -9.32
N GLU A 642 -1.17 -23.68 -10.16
CA GLU A 642 -1.16 -24.07 -11.57
C GLU A 642 0.27 -24.30 -12.08
N VAL A 643 0.43 -25.38 -12.87
CA VAL A 643 1.63 -25.65 -13.67
C VAL A 643 1.32 -25.30 -15.12
N ILE A 644 1.95 -24.25 -15.61
CA ILE A 644 1.65 -23.63 -16.90
C ILE A 644 2.78 -23.92 -17.89
N MET A 645 2.46 -24.56 -19.01
CA MET A 645 3.40 -24.81 -20.10
C MET A 645 3.29 -23.69 -21.13
N PHE A 646 4.37 -22.98 -21.36
CA PHE A 646 4.49 -21.97 -22.40
C PHE A 646 4.76 -22.64 -23.75
N GLU A 647 3.98 -22.27 -24.72
CA GLU A 647 4.16 -22.76 -26.10
C GLU A 647 5.34 -22.04 -26.76
N PRO A 648 6.11 -22.77 -27.61
CA PRO A 648 7.10 -22.13 -28.47
C PRO A 648 6.44 -21.12 -29.43
N LEU A 649 7.14 -20.01 -29.66
CA LEU A 649 6.62 -18.95 -30.52
C LEU A 649 6.64 -19.32 -31.97
N SER A 650 5.54 -19.07 -32.69
CA SER A 650 5.44 -19.20 -34.13
C SER A 650 6.09 -18.03 -34.87
N GLN A 651 6.28 -18.14 -36.16
CA GLN A 651 6.80 -17.02 -36.97
C GLN A 651 5.85 -15.83 -36.99
N SER A 652 4.53 -16.06 -36.90
CA SER A 652 3.54 -14.99 -36.75
C SER A 652 3.69 -14.26 -35.39
N ASP A 653 3.89 -15.01 -34.29
CA ASP A 653 4.09 -14.43 -32.99
C ASP A 653 5.36 -13.56 -32.94
N ILE A 654 6.41 -14.03 -33.60
CA ILE A 654 7.67 -13.28 -33.71
C ILE A 654 7.47 -11.96 -34.48
N ARG A 655 6.65 -11.97 -35.53
CA ARG A 655 6.30 -10.74 -36.28
C ARG A 655 5.52 -9.77 -35.41
N ASP A 656 4.57 -10.25 -34.62
CA ASP A 656 3.80 -9.41 -33.73
C ASP A 656 4.65 -8.84 -32.58
N ILE A 657 5.59 -9.63 -32.05
CA ILE A 657 6.59 -9.13 -31.07
C ILE A 657 7.48 -8.06 -31.69
N LEU A 658 7.90 -8.24 -32.93
CA LEU A 658 8.68 -7.25 -33.66
C LEU A 658 7.90 -5.92 -33.78
N ARG A 659 6.63 -5.99 -34.19
CA ARG A 659 5.74 -4.82 -34.28
C ARG A 659 5.58 -4.08 -32.94
N MET A 660 5.48 -4.82 -31.84
CA MET A 660 5.44 -4.21 -30.51
C MET A 660 6.74 -3.44 -30.21
N GLN A 661 7.91 -4.07 -30.45
CA GLN A 661 9.20 -3.41 -30.23
C GLN A 661 9.41 -2.19 -31.15
N MET A 662 8.89 -2.24 -32.36
CA MET A 662 8.92 -1.11 -33.30
C MET A 662 8.05 0.04 -32.79
N ARG A 663 6.87 -0.26 -32.24
CA ARG A 663 5.98 0.74 -31.64
C ARG A 663 6.62 1.41 -30.42
N ASP A 664 7.23 0.63 -29.52
CA ASP A 664 7.98 1.19 -28.37
C ASP A 664 9.11 2.13 -28.82
N LEU A 665 9.78 1.81 -29.94
CA LEU A 665 10.82 2.66 -30.48
C LEU A 665 10.24 3.93 -31.12
N GLN A 666 9.10 3.83 -31.82
CA GLN A 666 8.38 4.98 -32.39
C GLN A 666 7.95 5.96 -31.29
N GLU A 667 7.38 5.46 -30.18
CA GLU A 667 6.97 6.29 -29.06
C GLU A 667 8.15 7.06 -28.45
N LYS A 668 9.26 6.38 -28.17
CA LYS A 668 10.48 7.00 -27.64
C LYS A 668 11.09 8.09 -28.55
N LEU A 669 10.98 7.89 -29.86
CA LEU A 669 11.49 8.86 -30.83
C LEU A 669 10.53 10.04 -31.05
N SER A 670 9.23 9.78 -30.94
CA SER A 670 8.21 10.85 -31.03
C SER A 670 8.36 11.88 -29.89
N GLU A 671 8.75 11.43 -28.69
CA GLU A 671 9.10 12.33 -27.57
C GLU A 671 10.27 13.27 -27.90
N ASN A 672 11.16 12.86 -28.81
CA ASN A 672 12.27 13.66 -29.31
C ASN A 672 11.95 14.43 -30.60
N GLY A 673 10.68 14.41 -31.06
CA GLY A 673 10.22 15.07 -32.26
C GLY A 673 10.61 14.34 -33.57
N VAL A 674 10.88 13.02 -33.52
CA VAL A 674 11.21 12.23 -34.73
C VAL A 674 10.09 11.20 -34.96
N THR A 675 9.48 11.26 -36.14
CA THR A 675 8.48 10.28 -36.57
C THR A 675 9.17 9.16 -37.35
N LEU A 676 8.99 7.91 -36.89
CA LEU A 676 9.60 6.74 -37.51
C LEU A 676 8.50 5.86 -38.14
N GLU A 677 8.69 5.47 -39.38
CA GLU A 677 7.81 4.53 -40.11
C GLU A 677 8.60 3.34 -40.61
N PHE A 678 7.94 2.20 -40.72
CA PHE A 678 8.57 0.96 -41.16
C PHE A 678 7.85 0.38 -42.38
N THR A 679 8.63 -0.12 -43.35
CA THR A 679 8.05 -0.82 -44.53
C THR A 679 7.78 -2.28 -44.21
N THR A 680 6.86 -2.91 -44.97
CA THR A 680 6.54 -4.34 -44.87
C THR A 680 7.75 -5.21 -45.20
N GLU A 681 8.62 -4.80 -46.13
CA GLU A 681 9.86 -5.49 -46.47
C GLU A 681 10.84 -5.54 -45.33
N PHE A 682 10.91 -4.47 -44.52
CA PHE A 682 11.70 -4.42 -43.27
C PHE A 682 11.16 -5.39 -42.22
N GLU A 683 9.84 -5.44 -42.04
CA GLU A 683 9.20 -6.36 -41.10
C GLU A 683 9.48 -7.84 -41.52
N ASP A 684 9.34 -8.16 -42.78
CA ASP A 684 9.58 -9.49 -43.30
C ASP A 684 11.04 -9.93 -43.19
N TYR A 685 11.98 -9.03 -43.51
CA TYR A 685 13.41 -9.24 -43.31
C TYR A 685 13.76 -9.53 -41.86
N MET A 686 13.34 -8.66 -40.97
CA MET A 686 13.66 -8.76 -39.53
C MET A 686 13.02 -10.00 -38.90
N SER A 687 11.76 -10.28 -39.24
CA SER A 687 11.05 -11.47 -38.73
C SER A 687 11.67 -12.78 -39.19
N THR A 688 12.11 -12.86 -40.46
CA THR A 688 12.76 -14.04 -41.01
C THR A 688 14.16 -14.25 -40.45
N LYS A 689 14.96 -13.19 -40.34
CA LYS A 689 16.32 -13.23 -39.81
C LYS A 689 16.38 -13.45 -38.33
N GLY A 690 15.37 -12.94 -37.58
CA GLY A 690 15.27 -13.05 -36.13
C GLY A 690 14.53 -14.29 -35.61
N TYR A 691 14.03 -15.16 -36.51
CA TYR A 691 13.32 -16.35 -36.10
C TYR A 691 14.27 -17.52 -35.84
N GLU A 692 14.45 -17.88 -34.60
CA GLU A 692 15.18 -19.07 -34.16
C GLU A 692 14.29 -19.84 -33.17
N PRO A 693 13.72 -20.99 -33.57
CA PRO A 693 12.76 -21.74 -32.74
C PRO A 693 13.27 -22.11 -31.34
N ALA A 694 14.58 -22.35 -31.21
CA ALA A 694 15.21 -22.75 -29.95
C ALA A 694 15.36 -21.59 -28.94
N TYR A 695 15.41 -20.33 -29.40
CA TYR A 695 15.72 -19.17 -28.59
C TYR A 695 14.58 -18.17 -28.46
N GLY A 696 13.43 -18.44 -29.08
CA GLY A 696 12.22 -17.62 -29.01
C GLY A 696 12.42 -16.18 -29.50
N ALA A 697 11.99 -15.19 -28.73
CA ALA A 697 12.07 -13.78 -29.13
C ALA A 697 13.42 -13.09 -28.78
N ARG A 698 14.36 -13.76 -28.09
CA ARG A 698 15.65 -13.14 -27.72
C ARG A 698 16.50 -12.71 -28.93
N PRO A 699 16.60 -13.48 -30.04
CA PRO A 699 17.36 -13.09 -31.22
C PRO A 699 16.84 -11.80 -31.85
N ILE A 700 15.51 -11.58 -31.92
CA ILE A 700 14.91 -10.37 -32.49
C ILE A 700 15.35 -9.12 -31.74
N LYS A 701 15.29 -9.13 -30.41
CA LYS A 701 15.69 -7.98 -29.62
C LYS A 701 17.16 -7.60 -29.84
N ARG A 702 18.03 -8.61 -29.96
CA ARG A 702 19.44 -8.40 -30.28
C ARG A 702 19.64 -7.86 -31.70
N LEU A 703 18.88 -8.38 -32.66
CA LEU A 703 18.92 -7.97 -34.04
C LEU A 703 18.47 -6.51 -34.19
N MET A 704 17.34 -6.16 -33.58
CA MET A 704 16.84 -4.77 -33.53
C MET A 704 17.88 -3.83 -32.95
N GLN A 705 18.50 -4.19 -31.81
CA GLN A 705 19.53 -3.37 -31.18
C GLN A 705 20.73 -3.19 -32.09
N LYS A 706 21.23 -4.26 -32.71
CA LYS A 706 22.45 -4.27 -33.49
C LYS A 706 22.27 -3.58 -34.86
N GLU A 707 21.21 -3.91 -35.58
CA GLU A 707 21.04 -3.50 -36.96
C GLU A 707 20.21 -2.22 -37.12
N LEU A 708 19.26 -1.95 -36.26
CA LEU A 708 18.42 -0.75 -36.35
C LEU A 708 18.83 0.34 -35.35
N VAL A 709 18.80 0.05 -34.06
CA VAL A 709 18.97 1.09 -33.03
C VAL A 709 20.36 1.72 -33.08
N ASN A 710 21.41 0.89 -33.30
CA ASN A 710 22.78 1.42 -33.40
C ASN A 710 22.99 2.29 -34.65
N LEU A 711 22.38 1.92 -35.80
CA LEU A 711 22.45 2.71 -37.02
C LEU A 711 21.68 4.03 -36.88
N LEU A 712 20.48 3.97 -36.28
CA LEU A 712 19.66 5.14 -36.02
C LEU A 712 20.35 6.11 -35.05
N ALA A 713 20.97 5.59 -33.99
CA ALA A 713 21.74 6.40 -33.05
C ALA A 713 22.91 7.15 -33.73
N LYS A 714 23.63 6.48 -34.66
CA LYS A 714 24.67 7.12 -35.45
C LYS A 714 24.10 8.22 -36.35
N SER A 715 23.00 7.94 -37.07
CA SER A 715 22.37 8.91 -37.97
C SER A 715 21.83 10.13 -37.23
N ILE A 716 21.37 9.97 -36.00
CA ILE A 716 20.97 11.11 -35.13
C ILE A 716 22.19 11.90 -34.71
N LEU A 717 23.28 11.26 -34.30
CA LEU A 717 24.50 11.93 -33.85
C LEU A 717 25.24 12.62 -35.01
N ASP A 718 25.21 12.02 -36.20
CA ASP A 718 25.80 12.60 -37.41
C ASP A 718 24.96 13.78 -38.00
N GLY A 719 23.78 14.05 -37.43
CA GLY A 719 22.88 15.12 -37.85
C GLY A 719 22.10 14.86 -39.12
N HIS A 720 22.14 13.64 -39.63
CA HIS A 720 21.30 13.21 -40.75
C HIS A 720 19.81 13.13 -40.37
N VAL A 721 19.54 12.80 -39.11
CA VAL A 721 18.20 12.79 -38.52
C VAL A 721 18.05 14.04 -37.65
N ARG A 722 17.19 14.97 -38.07
CA ARG A 722 16.93 16.21 -37.34
C ARG A 722 15.65 16.12 -36.52
N ARG A 723 15.49 16.98 -35.52
CA ARG A 723 14.22 17.17 -34.84
C ARG A 723 13.13 17.58 -35.84
N ASP A 724 11.93 17.10 -35.64
CA ASP A 724 10.76 17.31 -36.52
C ASP A 724 10.90 16.69 -37.92
N SER A 725 11.72 15.60 -38.08
CA SER A 725 11.82 14.85 -39.30
C SER A 725 11.00 13.55 -39.24
N ALA A 726 10.44 13.17 -40.40
CA ALA A 726 9.84 11.84 -40.58
C ALA A 726 10.85 10.95 -41.33
N ILE A 727 11.03 9.73 -40.86
CA ILE A 727 12.00 8.76 -41.40
C ILE A 727 11.29 7.46 -41.68
N THR A 728 11.47 6.95 -42.89
CA THR A 728 10.99 5.63 -43.27
C THR A 728 12.16 4.66 -43.30
N VAL A 729 12.04 3.57 -42.53
CA VAL A 729 13.03 2.46 -42.51
C VAL A 729 12.66 1.45 -43.55
N THR A 730 13.58 1.18 -44.45
CA THR A 730 13.39 0.21 -45.56
C THR A 730 14.61 -0.69 -45.68
N ILE A 731 14.48 -1.75 -46.51
CA ILE A 731 15.58 -2.66 -46.89
C ILE A 731 15.92 -2.43 -48.36
N GLN A 732 17.19 -2.17 -48.62
CA GLN A 732 17.72 -2.12 -49.97
C GLN A 732 18.99 -3.00 -50.04
N ASP A 733 19.08 -3.88 -50.98
CA ASP A 733 20.21 -4.83 -51.14
C ASP A 733 20.61 -5.59 -49.86
N GLY A 734 19.61 -5.91 -48.99
CA GLY A 734 19.84 -6.61 -47.70
C GLY A 734 20.43 -5.75 -46.59
N GLN A 735 20.48 -4.42 -46.77
CA GLN A 735 20.90 -3.45 -45.75
C GLN A 735 19.76 -2.51 -45.39
N ILE A 736 19.77 -2.05 -44.14
CA ILE A 736 18.77 -1.08 -43.61
C ILE A 736 19.15 0.31 -44.10
N GLU A 737 18.21 0.98 -44.75
CA GLU A 737 18.31 2.37 -45.19
C GLU A 737 17.24 3.25 -44.56
N PHE A 738 17.60 4.46 -44.29
CA PHE A 738 16.71 5.51 -43.77
C PHE A 738 16.37 6.49 -44.91
N LYS A 739 15.08 6.60 -45.22
CA LYS A 739 14.55 7.54 -46.25
C LYS A 739 13.72 8.65 -45.61
#